data_d31518ba498e910cce284ebf13b9f02f
#
_entry.id   d31518ba498e910cce284ebf13b9f02f
#
_cell.length_a   1.000
_cell.length_b   1.000
_cell.length_c   1.000
_cell.angle_alpha   90.00
_cell.angle_beta   90.00
_cell.angle_gamma   90.00
#
_symmetry.space_group_name_H-M   'P 1'
#
loop_
_entity.id
_entity.type
_entity.pdbx_description
1 polymer ?
#
loop_
_entity_poly.entity_id
_entity_poly.type
_entity_poly.pdbx_seq_one_letter_code
_entity_poly.pdbx_strand_id
1 'polypeptide(L)'
;MSCYRNPTREFVRLVVGTILILGAGGRPTSAELPPLIPRETLFGNPEKDQAQISPDGKMLGYLAPEKGVMNVWVRTIGQTDDHVVTADKKRGIRFFFWQQDSEHILYGQDFEGDENYHIYQTHLKSKNTRDLTPYQGVTVGFFATDPNFPDQVLAGLNVRDRRLFDVYRLNVRTGALELDTENPGDVGGWTTDNNLQVRAAQVQLPDGGTEIRVRDDPKSPWRSFQKWGPDESFGGIAGFTPDNHGVYLTSSVGANAARLLEVDLVSGQSKVVAEDSQFDVGGTMTHPRKHNLEAVQFVRERSEWTLIDKSLQADFDVVRQIHDGDFYVVSRDLADQTWIVTYSVDDGPSPFYAYNRASRKATLLFTDRPALEKYKLSKMQPISFKARDGMTIYGYLTLPARLEPRHLPLVLDVHGGPWGRDTWGFNNEAEWLSNRGYAVLQINFRGSTGYGKNYLNAGDREWAGKMHTDLIDGKEWAVKQGYVDANHVCIFGGSYGGYATLVGLSFTPDEFVCGVESFGPSNLPTLLKNMPPYWEPIQSLIFKRLGNPDTDVDFLKSRSPLFKADQIKAPLLVAQGANDVRVKQSESDSIVAAMRKSGKAVEYIVFPDEGHGFARPENRLVFYAAAEPFFAKYLGGRSEPPSATEKADAFLK
;
A
#
# COMPACT_ATOMS: atom_id res chain seq x y z
N MET A 1 48.47 -25.62 47.20
CA MET A 1 49.14 -24.99 48.37
C MET A 1 48.12 -24.04 48.93
N SER A 2 47.55 -24.47 50.00
CA SER A 2 47.72 -24.07 51.41
C SER A 2 46.97 -22.76 51.67
N CYS A 3 45.92 -22.73 52.32
CA CYS A 3 45.42 -23.10 53.65
C CYS A 3 44.97 -21.88 54.46
N TYR A 4 43.75 -21.95 54.99
CA TYR A 4 43.29 -21.69 56.37
C TYR A 4 42.96 -20.21 56.73
N ARG A 5 41.91 -19.83 57.44
CA ARG A 5 40.97 -20.47 58.38
C ARG A 5 39.91 -19.41 58.75
N ASN A 6 38.66 -19.87 58.97
CA ASN A 6 37.68 -19.28 59.92
C ASN A 6 38.17 -19.50 61.41
N PRO A 7 37.62 -18.90 62.48
CA PRO A 7 36.23 -18.58 62.81
C PRO A 7 36.04 -17.38 63.80
N THR A 8 34.82 -16.90 64.06
CA THR A 8 34.20 -17.05 65.39
C THR A 8 32.78 -16.45 65.42
N ARG A 9 31.88 -17.20 66.09
CA ARG A 9 30.55 -16.82 66.49
C ARG A 9 30.60 -15.84 67.69
N GLU A 10 29.64 -14.87 67.71
CA GLU A 10 29.05 -14.43 68.98
C GLU A 10 27.55 -14.13 68.82
N PHE A 11 26.81 -14.65 69.80
CA PHE A 11 25.38 -14.52 70.03
C PHE A 11 25.11 -13.23 70.77
N VAL A 12 24.14 -12.39 70.33
CA VAL A 12 23.42 -11.46 71.21
C VAL A 12 21.98 -11.32 70.78
N ARG A 13 21.12 -11.71 71.67
CA ARG A 13 19.74 -11.51 72.02
C ARG A 13 18.82 -10.63 71.18
N LEU A 14 17.70 -11.28 70.87
CA LEU A 14 16.38 -10.79 70.46
C LEU A 14 15.88 -9.62 71.31
N VAL A 15 15.49 -8.51 70.62
CA VAL A 15 14.46 -7.57 71.12
C VAL A 15 13.41 -7.48 70.04
N VAL A 16 12.22 -8.03 70.33
CA VAL A 16 11.04 -7.94 69.47
C VAL A 16 10.44 -6.54 69.62
N GLY A 17 10.66 -5.69 68.66
CA GLY A 17 9.96 -4.44 68.49
C GLY A 17 8.96 -4.60 67.35
N THR A 18 7.68 -4.72 67.65
CA THR A 18 6.58 -4.72 66.65
C THR A 18 6.44 -3.34 66.08
N ILE A 19 7.02 -3.11 64.90
CA ILE A 19 6.75 -1.92 64.07
C ILE A 19 5.56 -2.28 63.17
N LEU A 20 4.39 -1.74 63.48
CA LEU A 20 3.26 -1.68 62.56
C LEU A 20 3.66 -0.76 61.41
N ILE A 21 4.12 -1.35 60.28
CA ILE A 21 4.21 -0.67 59.00
C ILE A 21 2.79 -0.67 58.43
N LEU A 22 2.10 0.45 58.58
CA LEU A 22 0.95 0.80 57.75
C LEU A 22 1.45 0.89 56.31
N GLY A 23 1.44 -0.23 55.62
CA GLY A 23 1.63 -0.26 54.17
C GLY A 23 0.44 0.47 53.51
N ALA A 24 0.64 1.71 53.15
CA ALA A 24 -0.20 2.34 52.13
C ALA A 24 -0.01 1.53 50.86
N GLY A 25 -0.84 0.49 50.67
CA GLY A 25 -0.98 -0.21 49.39
C GLY A 25 -1.51 0.79 48.36
N GLY A 26 -0.61 1.49 47.70
CA GLY A 26 -0.94 2.17 46.45
C GLY A 26 -1.48 1.09 45.49
N ARG A 27 -2.79 1.13 45.22
CA ARG A 27 -3.35 0.37 44.11
C ARG A 27 -2.49 0.73 42.91
N PRO A 28 -2.01 -0.24 42.11
CA PRO A 28 -1.39 0.08 40.84
C PRO A 28 -2.41 0.93 40.07
N THR A 29 -2.05 2.16 39.76
CA THR A 29 -2.84 2.99 38.85
C THR A 29 -2.98 2.16 37.59
N SER A 30 -4.21 1.76 37.26
CA SER A 30 -4.46 1.11 35.95
C SER A 30 -3.92 2.08 34.90
N ALA A 31 -3.01 1.62 34.07
CA ALA A 31 -2.49 2.43 32.98
C ALA A 31 -3.70 2.84 32.12
N GLU A 32 -3.96 4.13 32.03
CA GLU A 32 -5.04 4.66 31.20
C GLU A 32 -4.56 4.77 29.76
N LEU A 33 -5.46 4.47 28.82
CA LEU A 33 -5.24 4.73 27.40
C LEU A 33 -4.89 6.22 27.21
N PRO A 34 -4.03 6.57 26.22
CA PRO A 34 -3.77 7.94 25.85
C PRO A 34 -5.07 8.64 25.45
N PRO A 35 -5.10 9.99 25.37
CA PRO A 35 -6.27 10.71 24.86
C PRO A 35 -6.79 10.11 23.56
N LEU A 36 -8.11 10.09 23.40
CA LEU A 36 -8.74 9.60 22.18
C LEU A 36 -8.33 10.50 21.00
N ILE A 37 -7.80 9.89 19.93
CA ILE A 37 -7.46 10.59 18.69
C ILE A 37 -8.75 10.70 17.86
N PRO A 38 -9.19 11.91 17.48
CA PRO A 38 -10.37 12.06 16.64
C PRO A 38 -10.24 11.34 15.29
N ARG A 39 -11.31 10.74 14.82
CA ARG A 39 -11.36 10.11 13.49
C ARG A 39 -10.95 11.08 12.37
N GLU A 40 -11.39 12.33 12.45
CA GLU A 40 -11.00 13.38 11.51
C GLU A 40 -9.48 13.55 11.42
N THR A 41 -8.75 13.43 12.55
CA THR A 41 -7.29 13.55 12.57
C THR A 41 -6.61 12.36 11.87
N LEU A 42 -7.19 11.15 11.95
CA LEU A 42 -6.63 9.94 11.34
C LEU A 42 -7.08 9.75 9.89
N PHE A 43 -8.36 9.93 9.61
CA PHE A 43 -8.99 9.58 8.34
C PHE A 43 -9.46 10.77 7.49
N GLY A 44 -9.47 11.98 8.03
CA GLY A 44 -9.62 13.20 7.27
C GLY A 44 -8.44 13.43 6.32
N ASN A 45 -8.52 14.47 5.51
CA ASN A 45 -7.40 14.83 4.65
C ASN A 45 -6.16 15.19 5.48
N PRO A 46 -4.94 14.85 5.02
CA PRO A 46 -3.72 15.39 5.60
C PRO A 46 -3.69 16.90 5.44
N GLU A 47 -2.95 17.60 6.32
CA GLU A 47 -2.76 19.04 6.17
C GLU A 47 -1.94 19.37 4.93
N LYS A 48 -0.88 18.59 4.69
CA LYS A 48 -0.06 18.64 3.47
C LYS A 48 0.46 17.23 3.17
N ASP A 49 0.68 16.92 1.89
CA ASP A 49 1.19 15.62 1.47
C ASP A 49 1.93 15.71 0.12
N GLN A 50 2.67 14.67 -0.25
CA GLN A 50 3.32 14.47 -1.55
C GLN A 50 4.20 15.65 -2.00
N ALA A 51 5.12 16.09 -1.16
CA ALA A 51 6.05 17.15 -1.52
C ALA A 51 6.92 16.77 -2.74
N GLN A 52 6.96 17.65 -3.75
CA GLN A 52 7.80 17.50 -4.94
C GLN A 52 8.47 18.84 -5.28
N ILE A 53 9.75 18.81 -5.63
CA ILE A 53 10.47 19.98 -6.12
C ILE A 53 10.27 20.12 -7.63
N SER A 54 10.14 21.37 -8.12
CA SER A 54 10.09 21.64 -9.55
C SER A 54 11.40 21.23 -10.25
N PRO A 55 11.36 20.86 -11.55
CA PRO A 55 12.56 20.51 -12.32
C PRO A 55 13.70 21.52 -12.23
N ASP A 56 13.40 22.82 -12.19
CA ASP A 56 14.39 23.91 -12.07
C ASP A 56 14.87 24.18 -10.63
N GLY A 57 14.33 23.45 -9.64
CA GLY A 57 14.72 23.54 -8.24
C GLY A 57 14.17 24.74 -7.46
N LYS A 58 13.27 25.56 -8.05
CA LYS A 58 12.84 26.82 -7.43
C LYS A 58 11.54 26.74 -6.67
N MET A 59 10.64 25.81 -7.04
CA MET A 59 9.30 25.71 -6.48
C MET A 59 9.13 24.36 -5.76
N LEU A 60 8.35 24.37 -4.68
CA LEU A 60 7.83 23.18 -4.03
C LEU A 60 6.36 23.05 -4.40
N GLY A 61 5.96 21.89 -4.92
CA GLY A 61 4.57 21.50 -5.08
C GLY A 61 4.18 20.49 -3.99
N TYR A 62 2.93 20.52 -3.53
CA TYR A 62 2.39 19.56 -2.58
C TYR A 62 0.87 19.52 -2.66
N LEU A 63 0.26 18.48 -2.13
CA LEU A 63 -1.18 18.37 -1.96
C LEU A 63 -1.60 18.97 -0.63
N ALA A 64 -2.66 19.78 -0.63
CA ALA A 64 -3.31 20.28 0.59
C ALA A 64 -4.79 20.59 0.33
N PRO A 65 -5.65 20.60 1.37
CA PRO A 65 -7.05 20.92 1.20
C PRO A 65 -7.28 22.39 0.81
N GLU A 66 -8.10 22.62 -0.21
CA GLU A 66 -8.77 23.90 -0.48
C GLU A 66 -10.26 23.69 -0.23
N LYS A 67 -10.80 24.33 0.82
CA LYS A 67 -12.21 24.14 1.25
C LYS A 67 -12.60 22.67 1.48
N GLY A 68 -11.68 21.89 2.06
CA GLY A 68 -11.90 20.48 2.38
C GLY A 68 -11.59 19.49 1.25
N VAL A 69 -11.26 19.96 0.04
CA VAL A 69 -10.93 19.10 -1.12
C VAL A 69 -9.45 19.20 -1.44
N MET A 70 -8.77 18.08 -1.58
CA MET A 70 -7.33 18.03 -1.89
C MET A 70 -7.05 18.65 -3.25
N ASN A 71 -6.14 19.61 -3.28
CA ASN A 71 -5.70 20.34 -4.46
C ASN A 71 -4.18 20.48 -4.46
N VAL A 72 -3.59 20.83 -5.60
CA VAL A 72 -2.17 21.11 -5.69
C VAL A 72 -1.90 22.56 -5.27
N TRP A 73 -0.98 22.71 -4.35
CA TRP A 73 -0.43 23.98 -3.87
C TRP A 73 1.02 24.08 -4.30
N VAL A 74 1.49 25.30 -4.49
CA VAL A 74 2.91 25.59 -4.77
C VAL A 74 3.40 26.74 -3.90
N ARG A 75 4.70 26.74 -3.64
CA ARG A 75 5.42 27.87 -3.04
C ARG A 75 6.84 27.96 -3.59
N THR A 76 7.43 29.14 -3.54
CA THR A 76 8.87 29.33 -3.78
C THR A 76 9.67 28.71 -2.64
N ILE A 77 10.70 27.92 -2.94
CA ILE A 77 11.55 27.31 -1.91
C ILE A 77 12.18 28.39 -1.06
N GLY A 78 12.05 28.24 0.27
CA GLY A 78 12.56 29.21 1.24
C GLY A 78 11.67 30.46 1.47
N GLN A 79 10.51 30.54 0.81
CA GLN A 79 9.50 31.59 1.03
C GLN A 79 8.24 31.05 1.72
N THR A 80 7.31 31.95 2.02
CA THR A 80 5.99 31.67 2.63
C THR A 80 4.85 32.18 1.73
N ASP A 81 4.99 32.01 0.42
CA ASP A 81 4.08 32.47 -0.63
C ASP A 81 3.14 31.37 -1.13
N ASP A 82 2.83 30.43 -0.26
CA ASP A 82 1.98 29.25 -0.58
C ASP A 82 0.65 29.68 -1.23
N HIS A 83 0.31 29.08 -2.35
CA HIS A 83 -0.96 29.31 -3.02
C HIS A 83 -1.43 28.09 -3.83
N VAL A 84 -2.76 27.92 -3.89
CA VAL A 84 -3.38 26.85 -4.65
C VAL A 84 -3.33 27.13 -6.16
N VAL A 85 -3.04 26.10 -6.95
CA VAL A 85 -2.96 26.23 -8.42
C VAL A 85 -4.04 25.45 -9.15
N THR A 86 -4.62 24.41 -8.54
CA THR A 86 -5.74 23.64 -9.09
C THR A 86 -7.06 24.01 -8.41
N ALA A 87 -8.20 23.57 -8.93
CA ALA A 87 -9.52 23.98 -8.43
C ALA A 87 -10.53 22.84 -8.41
N ASP A 88 -10.10 21.64 -7.99
CA ASP A 88 -11.06 20.56 -7.78
C ASP A 88 -11.97 20.86 -6.58
N LYS A 89 -13.25 20.50 -6.71
CA LYS A 89 -14.29 20.86 -5.73
C LYS A 89 -14.97 19.65 -5.09
N LYS A 90 -14.66 18.43 -5.54
CA LYS A 90 -15.45 17.28 -5.16
C LYS A 90 -14.63 16.05 -4.77
N ARG A 91 -13.81 15.54 -5.70
CA ARG A 91 -13.15 14.24 -5.56
C ARG A 91 -11.81 14.33 -4.83
N GLY A 92 -11.08 15.43 -5.04
CA GLY A 92 -9.71 15.63 -4.57
C GLY A 92 -8.67 15.02 -5.50
N ILE A 93 -7.60 15.77 -5.71
CA ILE A 93 -6.43 15.30 -6.45
C ILE A 93 -5.63 14.40 -5.52
N ARG A 94 -5.25 13.20 -6.02
CA ARG A 94 -4.54 12.20 -5.21
C ARG A 94 -3.06 12.13 -5.51
N PHE A 95 -2.64 12.51 -6.71
CA PHE A 95 -1.25 12.54 -7.16
C PHE A 95 -1.07 13.57 -8.26
N PHE A 96 0.10 14.15 -8.31
CA PHE A 96 0.47 15.13 -9.35
C PHE A 96 1.93 14.94 -9.76
N PHE A 97 2.31 15.54 -10.87
CA PHE A 97 3.67 15.59 -11.38
C PHE A 97 3.99 16.98 -11.86
N TRP A 98 5.23 17.41 -11.67
CA TRP A 98 5.74 18.57 -12.37
C TRP A 98 5.92 18.26 -13.85
N GLN A 99 5.43 19.13 -14.72
CA GLN A 99 5.89 19.12 -16.10
C GLN A 99 7.33 19.63 -16.16
N GLN A 100 8.11 19.15 -17.14
CA GLN A 100 9.54 19.44 -17.20
C GLN A 100 9.89 20.91 -17.48
N ASP A 101 8.91 21.73 -17.82
CA ASP A 101 9.04 23.17 -18.01
C ASP A 101 9.00 23.99 -16.71
N SER A 102 8.68 23.37 -15.58
CA SER A 102 8.49 24.02 -14.26
C SER A 102 7.39 25.09 -14.23
N GLU A 103 6.53 25.17 -15.24
CA GLU A 103 5.42 26.11 -15.34
C GLU A 103 4.05 25.46 -15.27
N HIS A 104 3.99 24.12 -15.38
CA HIS A 104 2.75 23.36 -15.38
C HIS A 104 2.81 22.18 -14.40
N ILE A 105 1.64 21.86 -13.87
CA ILE A 105 1.36 20.63 -13.11
C ILE A 105 0.52 19.70 -13.98
N LEU A 106 0.88 18.42 -14.00
CA LEU A 106 0.07 17.33 -14.53
C LEU A 106 -0.51 16.51 -13.38
N TYR A 107 -1.75 16.06 -13.49
CA TYR A 107 -2.36 15.17 -12.49
C TYR A 107 -3.38 14.23 -13.13
N GLY A 108 -3.60 13.09 -12.49
CA GLY A 108 -4.62 12.14 -12.90
C GLY A 108 -5.87 12.28 -12.03
N GLN A 109 -7.05 12.18 -12.64
CA GLN A 109 -8.33 12.17 -11.91
C GLN A 109 -9.36 11.32 -12.64
N ASP A 110 -10.14 10.56 -11.86
CA ASP A 110 -11.30 9.79 -12.30
C ASP A 110 -12.62 10.52 -11.96
N PHE A 111 -13.71 10.01 -12.44
CA PHE A 111 -15.03 10.53 -12.14
C PHE A 111 -15.79 9.57 -11.22
N GLU A 112 -16.12 10.04 -10.00
CA GLU A 112 -16.95 9.30 -9.01
C GLU A 112 -16.52 7.84 -8.73
N GLY A 113 -15.23 7.53 -8.89
CA GLY A 113 -14.70 6.20 -8.61
C GLY A 113 -14.78 5.19 -9.76
N ASP A 114 -15.04 5.64 -10.98
CA ASP A 114 -15.14 4.80 -12.17
C ASP A 114 -13.78 4.31 -12.71
N GLU A 115 -12.67 4.77 -12.11
CA GLU A 115 -11.29 4.49 -12.50
C GLU A 115 -10.94 4.84 -13.97
N ASN A 116 -11.76 5.65 -14.64
CA ASN A 116 -11.40 6.22 -15.93
C ASN A 116 -10.56 7.49 -15.72
N TYR A 117 -9.27 7.28 -15.45
CA TYR A 117 -8.34 8.37 -15.16
C TYR A 117 -7.99 9.15 -16.42
N HIS A 118 -8.21 10.46 -16.39
CA HIS A 118 -7.74 11.40 -17.41
C HIS A 118 -6.49 12.13 -16.91
N ILE A 119 -5.66 12.62 -17.85
CA ILE A 119 -4.53 13.51 -17.56
C ILE A 119 -5.01 14.96 -17.69
N TYR A 120 -4.92 15.69 -16.60
CA TYR A 120 -5.17 17.13 -16.55
C TYR A 120 -3.85 17.90 -16.49
N GLN A 121 -3.82 19.08 -17.08
CA GLN A 121 -2.71 20.02 -17.02
C GLN A 121 -3.19 21.36 -16.49
N THR A 122 -2.48 21.91 -15.50
CA THR A 122 -2.75 23.26 -14.97
C THR A 122 -1.52 24.13 -15.10
N HIS A 123 -1.65 25.31 -15.70
CA HIS A 123 -0.60 26.32 -15.76
C HIS A 123 -0.55 27.14 -14.45
N LEU A 124 0.62 27.26 -13.81
CA LEU A 124 0.77 27.83 -12.48
C LEU A 124 0.25 29.26 -12.33
N LYS A 125 0.61 30.14 -13.26
CA LYS A 125 0.27 31.57 -13.18
C LYS A 125 -1.19 31.88 -13.53
N SER A 126 -1.68 31.31 -14.63
CA SER A 126 -3.06 31.57 -15.08
C SER A 126 -4.08 30.71 -14.38
N LYS A 127 -3.67 29.60 -13.77
CA LYS A 127 -4.52 28.55 -13.18
C LYS A 127 -5.50 27.93 -14.17
N ASN A 128 -5.25 28.10 -15.48
CA ASN A 128 -6.04 27.45 -16.51
C ASN A 128 -5.74 25.95 -16.48
N THR A 129 -6.80 25.15 -16.37
CA THR A 129 -6.75 23.69 -16.43
C THR A 129 -7.36 23.21 -17.73
N ARG A 130 -6.73 22.23 -18.36
CA ARG A 130 -7.28 21.51 -19.52
C ARG A 130 -7.16 20.01 -19.32
N ASP A 131 -8.15 19.27 -19.81
CA ASP A 131 -8.09 17.82 -19.96
C ASP A 131 -7.28 17.50 -21.21
N LEU A 132 -6.20 16.74 -21.08
CA LEU A 132 -5.34 16.34 -22.21
C LEU A 132 -5.80 15.03 -22.86
N THR A 133 -6.69 14.28 -22.21
CA THR A 133 -7.21 12.98 -22.67
C THR A 133 -8.74 12.91 -22.58
N PRO A 134 -9.48 13.85 -23.22
CA PRO A 134 -10.93 14.03 -23.04
C PRO A 134 -11.76 12.96 -23.76
N TYR A 135 -11.50 11.68 -23.49
CA TYR A 135 -12.20 10.56 -24.12
C TYR A 135 -13.08 9.83 -23.13
N GLN A 136 -14.37 9.85 -23.34
CA GLN A 136 -15.34 9.22 -22.42
C GLN A 136 -15.07 7.71 -22.24
N GLY A 137 -15.02 7.26 -21.00
CA GLY A 137 -14.81 5.86 -20.62
C GLY A 137 -13.42 5.32 -21.00
N VAL A 138 -12.45 6.18 -21.22
CA VAL A 138 -11.03 5.85 -21.44
C VAL A 138 -10.28 6.04 -20.14
N THR A 139 -9.32 5.19 -19.88
CA THR A 139 -8.38 5.38 -18.77
C THR A 139 -6.95 5.44 -19.28
N VAL A 140 -6.10 6.14 -18.53
CA VAL A 140 -4.65 6.16 -18.71
C VAL A 140 -4.04 5.01 -17.90
N GLY A 141 -3.46 4.01 -18.57
CA GLY A 141 -2.81 2.84 -17.95
C GLY A 141 -1.28 2.85 -17.98
N PHE A 142 -0.69 3.83 -18.67
CA PHE A 142 0.76 4.00 -18.77
C PHE A 142 1.09 5.49 -18.89
N PHE A 143 2.19 5.89 -18.27
CA PHE A 143 2.65 7.28 -18.33
C PHE A 143 4.19 7.34 -18.26
N ALA A 144 4.81 8.02 -19.21
CA ALA A 144 6.25 8.23 -19.20
C ALA A 144 6.61 9.66 -19.62
N THR A 145 7.58 10.24 -18.92
CA THR A 145 8.20 11.54 -19.22
C THR A 145 9.71 11.42 -19.15
N ASP A 146 10.41 12.30 -19.84
CA ASP A 146 11.85 12.42 -19.71
C ASP A 146 12.26 13.91 -19.80
N PRO A 147 13.18 14.40 -18.94
CA PRO A 147 13.59 15.80 -18.92
C PRO A 147 14.26 16.28 -20.21
N ASN A 148 14.74 15.38 -21.06
CA ASN A 148 15.30 15.75 -22.37
C ASN A 148 14.20 16.05 -23.41
N PHE A 149 12.92 15.71 -23.09
CA PHE A 149 11.75 15.90 -23.95
C PHE A 149 10.65 16.67 -23.20
N PRO A 150 10.89 17.93 -22.79
CA PRO A 150 10.02 18.65 -21.85
C PRO A 150 8.60 18.90 -22.36
N ASP A 151 8.40 18.83 -23.67
CA ASP A 151 7.09 19.09 -24.31
C ASP A 151 6.31 17.81 -24.62
N GLN A 152 6.85 16.65 -24.30
CA GLN A 152 6.29 15.35 -24.68
C GLN A 152 6.03 14.46 -23.47
N VAL A 153 4.93 13.74 -23.58
CA VAL A 153 4.55 12.65 -22.65
C VAL A 153 4.15 11.46 -23.50
N LEU A 154 4.53 10.26 -23.12
CA LEU A 154 3.90 9.05 -23.62
C LEU A 154 2.82 8.59 -22.65
N ALA A 155 1.62 8.38 -23.19
CA ALA A 155 0.44 7.95 -22.43
C ALA A 155 -0.17 6.70 -23.07
N GLY A 156 -0.34 5.65 -22.28
CA GLY A 156 -1.08 4.46 -22.70
C GLY A 156 -2.58 4.68 -22.51
N LEU A 157 -3.34 4.69 -23.59
CA LEU A 157 -4.78 4.93 -23.59
C LEU A 157 -5.54 3.75 -24.20
N ASN A 158 -6.64 3.34 -23.58
CA ASN A 158 -7.52 2.29 -24.10
C ASN A 158 -8.66 2.83 -24.98
N VAL A 159 -8.31 3.76 -25.89
CA VAL A 159 -9.27 4.41 -26.80
C VAL A 159 -9.80 3.44 -27.84
N ARG A 160 -8.89 2.72 -28.54
CA ARG A 160 -9.22 1.82 -29.63
C ARG A 160 -9.96 0.55 -29.14
N ASP A 161 -9.47 0.00 -28.04
CA ASP A 161 -10.02 -1.18 -27.39
C ASP A 161 -9.91 -1.03 -25.87
N ARG A 162 -11.04 -1.17 -25.15
CA ARG A 162 -11.09 -1.01 -23.69
C ARG A 162 -10.22 -2.01 -22.92
N ARG A 163 -9.78 -3.08 -23.56
CA ARG A 163 -8.92 -4.12 -23.01
C ARG A 163 -7.44 -3.78 -23.12
N LEU A 164 -7.06 -2.94 -24.09
CA LEU A 164 -5.69 -2.75 -24.55
C LEU A 164 -5.25 -1.30 -24.46
N PHE A 165 -4.05 -1.07 -23.98
CA PHE A 165 -3.43 0.24 -23.95
C PHE A 165 -2.49 0.41 -25.15
N ASP A 166 -2.90 1.22 -26.12
CA ASP A 166 -2.00 1.75 -27.14
C ASP A 166 -1.22 2.93 -26.56
N VAL A 167 0.03 3.10 -26.96
CA VAL A 167 0.83 4.26 -26.54
C VAL A 167 0.65 5.41 -27.50
N TYR A 168 0.29 6.55 -26.95
CA TYR A 168 0.16 7.82 -27.67
C TYR A 168 1.25 8.79 -27.21
N ARG A 169 1.76 9.57 -28.16
CA ARG A 169 2.64 10.71 -27.93
C ARG A 169 1.80 11.97 -27.81
N LEU A 170 1.79 12.52 -26.61
CA LEU A 170 1.06 13.72 -26.25
C LEU A 170 2.02 14.90 -26.22
N ASN A 171 1.77 15.91 -27.06
CA ASN A 171 2.46 17.19 -26.95
C ASN A 171 1.74 18.05 -25.90
N VAL A 172 2.37 18.26 -24.74
CA VAL A 172 1.75 18.94 -23.61
C VAL A 172 1.58 20.46 -23.81
N ARG A 173 2.24 21.08 -24.80
CA ARG A 173 2.01 22.50 -25.15
C ARG A 173 0.75 22.67 -25.99
N THR A 174 0.64 21.88 -27.03
CA THR A 174 -0.45 22.00 -28.02
C THR A 174 -1.68 21.18 -27.65
N GLY A 175 -1.51 20.09 -26.89
CA GLY A 175 -2.51 19.07 -26.64
C GLY A 175 -2.67 18.07 -27.81
N ALA A 176 -1.80 18.13 -28.82
CA ALA A 176 -1.82 17.18 -29.94
C ALA A 176 -1.48 15.77 -29.41
N LEU A 177 -2.29 14.80 -29.81
CA LEU A 177 -2.17 13.40 -29.44
C LEU A 177 -2.00 12.58 -30.72
N GLU A 178 -0.90 11.85 -30.84
CA GLU A 178 -0.58 11.02 -31.98
C GLU A 178 -0.30 9.58 -31.53
N LEU A 179 -0.76 8.58 -32.30
CA LEU A 179 -0.46 7.18 -32.02
C LEU A 179 1.06 6.95 -32.21
N ASP A 180 1.72 6.49 -31.14
CA ASP A 180 3.15 6.15 -31.14
C ASP A 180 3.36 4.65 -31.37
N THR A 181 2.68 3.83 -30.57
CA THR A 181 2.82 2.36 -30.61
C THR A 181 1.46 1.70 -30.37
N GLU A 182 1.00 0.96 -31.38
CA GLU A 182 -0.21 0.15 -31.28
C GLU A 182 0.05 -1.14 -30.48
N ASN A 183 -0.87 -1.51 -29.63
CA ASN A 183 -0.84 -2.79 -28.91
C ASN A 183 -1.24 -3.92 -29.85
N PRO A 184 -0.39 -4.93 -30.06
CA PRO A 184 -0.71 -6.06 -30.96
C PRO A 184 -1.82 -6.98 -30.44
N GLY A 185 -2.32 -6.76 -29.21
CA GLY A 185 -3.45 -7.51 -28.63
C GLY A 185 -3.09 -8.31 -27.37
N ASP A 186 -1.82 -8.34 -26.97
CA ASP A 186 -1.33 -9.19 -25.89
C ASP A 186 -0.38 -8.48 -24.92
N VAL A 187 -0.09 -7.19 -25.12
CA VAL A 187 0.82 -6.44 -24.25
C VAL A 187 0.08 -5.90 -23.05
N GLY A 188 0.53 -6.30 -21.85
CA GLY A 188 0.03 -5.80 -20.57
C GLY A 188 0.84 -4.65 -19.99
N GLY A 189 2.06 -4.38 -20.47
CA GLY A 189 2.92 -3.30 -19.98
C GLY A 189 3.93 -2.82 -21.00
N TRP A 190 4.26 -1.53 -20.94
CA TRP A 190 5.20 -0.87 -21.82
C TRP A 190 6.39 -0.29 -21.04
N THR A 191 7.57 -0.26 -21.67
CA THR A 191 8.75 0.41 -21.11
C THR A 191 9.42 1.26 -22.18
N THR A 192 9.75 2.50 -21.82
CA THR A 192 10.50 3.45 -22.68
C THR A 192 11.99 3.40 -22.40
N ASP A 193 12.78 3.68 -23.41
CA ASP A 193 14.20 3.99 -23.25
C ASP A 193 14.42 5.45 -22.80
N ASN A 194 15.68 5.84 -22.60
CA ASN A 194 16.07 7.20 -22.19
C ASN A 194 15.92 8.25 -23.30
N ASN A 195 15.47 7.85 -24.50
CA ASN A 195 15.10 8.73 -25.60
C ASN A 195 13.58 8.90 -25.73
N LEU A 196 12.83 8.53 -24.69
CA LEU A 196 11.36 8.54 -24.65
C LEU A 196 10.76 7.77 -25.85
N GLN A 197 11.33 6.59 -26.17
CA GLN A 197 10.85 5.68 -27.21
C GLN A 197 10.38 4.36 -26.55
N VAL A 198 9.22 3.86 -26.97
CA VAL A 198 8.73 2.56 -26.51
C VAL A 198 9.60 1.47 -27.12
N ARG A 199 10.45 0.81 -26.32
CA ARG A 199 11.39 -0.20 -26.79
C ARG A 199 11.26 -1.57 -26.12
N ALA A 200 10.43 -1.65 -25.07
CA ALA A 200 10.13 -2.93 -24.46
C ALA A 200 8.63 -3.07 -24.14
N ALA A 201 8.17 -4.32 -24.23
CA ALA A 201 6.81 -4.72 -23.97
C ALA A 201 6.80 -5.97 -23.07
N GLN A 202 5.93 -5.98 -22.07
CA GLN A 202 5.68 -7.14 -21.21
C GLN A 202 4.38 -7.80 -21.63
N VAL A 203 4.44 -9.08 -21.90
CA VAL A 203 3.32 -9.91 -22.37
C VAL A 203 3.09 -11.04 -21.39
N GLN A 204 1.83 -11.27 -21.03
CA GLN A 204 1.44 -12.43 -20.27
C GLN A 204 1.18 -13.61 -21.22
N LEU A 205 1.85 -14.73 -20.98
CA LEU A 205 1.70 -15.94 -21.80
C LEU A 205 0.42 -16.73 -21.40
N PRO A 206 -0.13 -17.55 -22.32
CA PRO A 206 -1.35 -18.32 -22.04
C PRO A 206 -1.23 -19.31 -20.86
N ASP A 207 -0.02 -19.74 -20.51
CA ASP A 207 0.26 -20.60 -19.35
C ASP A 207 0.38 -19.82 -18.03
N GLY A 208 0.26 -18.48 -18.08
CA GLY A 208 0.48 -17.57 -16.97
C GLY A 208 1.93 -17.13 -16.79
N GLY A 209 2.85 -17.56 -17.64
CA GLY A 209 4.24 -17.08 -17.69
C GLY A 209 4.34 -15.68 -18.28
N THR A 210 5.53 -15.09 -18.25
CA THR A 210 5.79 -13.75 -18.76
C THR A 210 6.82 -13.78 -19.91
N GLU A 211 6.58 -12.97 -20.94
CA GLU A 211 7.55 -12.67 -21.98
C GLU A 211 7.89 -11.20 -22.00
N ILE A 212 9.15 -10.86 -22.01
CA ILE A 212 9.63 -9.53 -22.36
C ILE A 212 9.98 -9.55 -23.85
N ARG A 213 9.38 -8.63 -24.60
CA ARG A 213 9.75 -8.35 -26.00
C ARG A 213 10.47 -7.03 -26.06
N VAL A 214 11.46 -6.92 -26.94
CA VAL A 214 12.21 -5.70 -27.19
C VAL A 214 12.29 -5.40 -28.67
N ARG A 215 12.55 -4.14 -29.00
CA ARG A 215 12.87 -3.69 -30.37
C ARG A 215 14.03 -2.72 -30.34
N ASP A 216 14.82 -2.67 -31.40
CA ASP A 216 16.04 -1.86 -31.44
C ASP A 216 15.74 -0.35 -31.65
N ASP A 217 14.65 -0.07 -32.37
CA ASP A 217 14.10 1.27 -32.58
C ASP A 217 12.56 1.20 -32.78
N PRO A 218 11.82 2.32 -32.77
CA PRO A 218 10.35 2.30 -32.91
C PRO A 218 9.79 1.68 -34.19
N LYS A 219 10.60 1.56 -35.26
CA LYS A 219 10.21 0.98 -36.55
C LYS A 219 10.61 -0.49 -36.70
N SER A 220 11.52 -0.95 -35.85
CA SER A 220 11.96 -2.34 -35.83
C SER A 220 10.88 -3.29 -35.32
N PRO A 221 10.82 -4.53 -35.83
CA PRO A 221 9.88 -5.53 -35.32
C PRO A 221 10.20 -5.93 -33.88
N TRP A 222 9.18 -6.32 -33.15
CA TRP A 222 9.32 -6.89 -31.82
C TRP A 222 10.01 -8.25 -31.90
N ARG A 223 10.97 -8.50 -31.00
CA ARG A 223 11.61 -9.81 -30.82
C ARG A 223 11.48 -10.26 -29.36
N SER A 224 11.32 -11.55 -29.16
CA SER A 224 11.38 -12.17 -27.84
C SER A 224 12.77 -11.95 -27.22
N PHE A 225 12.83 -11.49 -25.99
CA PHE A 225 14.08 -11.20 -25.30
C PHE A 225 14.29 -12.12 -24.10
N GLN A 226 13.31 -12.17 -23.21
CA GLN A 226 13.32 -13.02 -22.03
C GLN A 226 11.96 -13.69 -21.85
N LYS A 227 11.97 -14.95 -21.36
CA LYS A 227 10.75 -15.66 -20.98
C LYS A 227 10.97 -16.41 -19.69
N TRP A 228 9.94 -16.43 -18.86
CA TRP A 228 9.92 -17.25 -17.66
C TRP A 228 8.50 -17.76 -17.38
N GLY A 229 8.43 -18.85 -16.63
CA GLY A 229 7.16 -19.50 -16.30
C GLY A 229 6.38 -18.76 -15.22
N PRO A 230 5.13 -19.18 -15.00
CA PRO A 230 4.23 -18.54 -14.04
C PRO A 230 4.64 -18.71 -12.56
N ASP A 231 5.60 -19.59 -12.29
CA ASP A 231 6.10 -19.85 -10.92
C ASP A 231 7.22 -18.90 -10.49
N GLU A 232 7.64 -17.98 -11.36
CA GLU A 232 8.59 -16.93 -11.00
C GLU A 232 7.88 -15.76 -10.29
N SER A 233 8.61 -14.99 -9.47
CA SER A 233 8.08 -13.76 -8.87
C SER A 233 7.68 -12.76 -9.95
N PHE A 234 6.82 -11.81 -9.59
CA PHE A 234 6.54 -10.68 -10.46
C PHE A 234 7.85 -9.96 -10.79
N GLY A 235 8.16 -9.87 -12.06
CA GLY A 235 9.38 -9.28 -12.57
C GLY A 235 9.10 -8.44 -13.80
N GLY A 236 10.13 -7.72 -14.27
CA GLY A 236 10.01 -6.87 -15.44
C GLY A 236 11.20 -5.93 -15.58
N ILE A 237 11.19 -5.11 -16.61
CA ILE A 237 12.22 -4.11 -16.84
C ILE A 237 12.02 -2.93 -15.88
N ALA A 238 13.01 -2.66 -15.03
CA ALA A 238 13.04 -1.52 -14.11
C ALA A 238 13.52 -0.23 -14.82
N GLY A 239 14.19 -0.34 -15.95
CA GLY A 239 14.66 0.77 -16.76
C GLY A 239 15.73 0.34 -17.77
N PHE A 240 16.07 1.24 -18.68
CA PHE A 240 17.21 1.05 -19.58
C PHE A 240 18.52 1.51 -18.95
N THR A 241 19.64 0.93 -19.38
CA THR A 241 20.97 1.44 -19.03
C THR A 241 21.16 2.85 -19.63
N PRO A 242 22.07 3.69 -19.10
CA PRO A 242 22.25 5.08 -19.58
C PRO A 242 22.52 5.20 -21.08
N ASP A 243 23.15 4.20 -21.68
CA ASP A 243 23.48 4.13 -23.12
C ASP A 243 22.39 3.47 -23.98
N ASN A 244 21.31 3.01 -23.36
CA ASN A 244 20.21 2.26 -23.99
C ASN A 244 20.62 0.93 -24.65
N HIS A 245 21.83 0.40 -24.36
CA HIS A 245 22.29 -0.90 -24.87
C HIS A 245 21.89 -2.09 -24.00
N GLY A 246 21.50 -1.84 -22.77
CA GLY A 246 21.03 -2.83 -21.80
C GLY A 246 19.80 -2.37 -21.07
N VAL A 247 19.29 -3.27 -20.23
CA VAL A 247 18.18 -3.03 -19.32
C VAL A 247 18.51 -3.49 -17.91
N TYR A 248 17.96 -2.82 -16.94
CA TYR A 248 17.86 -3.32 -15.58
C TYR A 248 16.58 -4.15 -15.47
N LEU A 249 16.73 -5.44 -15.15
CA LEU A 249 15.66 -6.42 -15.10
C LEU A 249 15.51 -6.96 -13.68
N THR A 250 14.32 -6.90 -13.11
CA THR A 250 13.98 -7.64 -11.90
C THR A 250 13.54 -9.06 -12.26
N SER A 251 14.17 -10.08 -11.66
CA SER A 251 13.88 -11.48 -11.99
C SER A 251 14.27 -12.43 -10.85
N SER A 252 13.42 -13.41 -10.57
CA SER A 252 13.70 -14.53 -9.66
C SER A 252 14.21 -15.79 -10.38
N VAL A 253 14.42 -15.73 -11.69
CA VAL A 253 14.97 -16.88 -12.46
C VAL A 253 16.34 -17.27 -11.91
N GLY A 254 16.47 -18.54 -11.48
CA GLY A 254 17.69 -19.05 -10.85
C GLY A 254 17.91 -18.63 -9.38
N ALA A 255 16.92 -17.96 -8.74
CA ALA A 255 16.95 -17.62 -7.33
C ALA A 255 15.54 -17.75 -6.72
N ASN A 256 15.42 -17.63 -5.39
CA ASN A 256 14.10 -17.53 -4.75
C ASN A 256 13.55 -16.09 -4.83
N ALA A 257 14.33 -15.13 -4.39
CA ALA A 257 13.93 -13.72 -4.44
C ALA A 257 14.27 -13.07 -5.79
N ALA A 258 13.46 -12.10 -6.20
CA ALA A 258 13.72 -11.31 -7.39
C ALA A 258 14.96 -10.41 -7.19
N ARG A 259 15.95 -10.61 -8.05
CA ARG A 259 17.22 -9.87 -8.10
C ARG A 259 17.14 -8.76 -9.12
N LEU A 260 17.96 -7.74 -8.99
CA LEU A 260 18.19 -6.78 -10.05
C LEU A 260 19.37 -7.24 -10.91
N LEU A 261 19.11 -7.45 -12.18
CA LEU A 261 20.08 -7.85 -13.19
C LEU A 261 20.30 -6.69 -14.16
N GLU A 262 21.51 -6.48 -14.62
CA GLU A 262 21.79 -5.70 -15.82
C GLU A 262 21.98 -6.68 -16.97
N VAL A 263 21.20 -6.51 -18.04
CA VAL A 263 21.15 -7.45 -19.17
C VAL A 263 21.42 -6.69 -20.46
N ASP A 264 22.44 -7.12 -21.21
CA ASP A 264 22.76 -6.57 -22.53
C ASP A 264 21.72 -7.02 -23.57
N LEU A 265 21.17 -6.05 -24.33
CA LEU A 265 20.06 -6.31 -25.24
C LEU A 265 20.46 -7.09 -26.51
N VAL A 266 21.73 -7.10 -26.87
CA VAL A 266 22.24 -7.79 -28.09
C VAL A 266 22.67 -9.21 -27.75
N SER A 267 23.54 -9.37 -26.75
CA SER A 267 24.10 -10.68 -26.37
C SER A 267 23.23 -11.47 -25.41
N GLY A 268 22.32 -10.82 -24.68
CA GLY A 268 21.55 -11.41 -23.61
C GLY A 268 22.38 -11.75 -22.35
N GLN A 269 23.66 -11.37 -22.32
CA GLN A 269 24.50 -11.58 -21.14
C GLN A 269 23.98 -10.74 -19.97
N SER A 270 23.94 -11.35 -18.78
CA SER A 270 23.45 -10.71 -17.57
C SER A 270 24.49 -10.74 -16.46
N LYS A 271 24.49 -9.70 -15.63
CA LYS A 271 25.20 -9.66 -14.34
C LYS A 271 24.25 -9.29 -13.22
N VAL A 272 24.43 -9.87 -12.04
CA VAL A 272 23.69 -9.48 -10.84
C VAL A 272 24.20 -8.11 -10.37
N VAL A 273 23.31 -7.16 -10.22
CA VAL A 273 23.59 -5.81 -9.69
C VAL A 273 23.32 -5.77 -8.19
N ALA A 274 22.19 -6.32 -7.76
CA ALA A 274 21.82 -6.43 -6.36
C ALA A 274 20.93 -7.64 -6.13
N GLU A 275 21.10 -8.29 -4.98
CA GLU A 275 20.30 -9.45 -4.57
C GLU A 275 20.17 -9.53 -3.05
N ASP A 276 19.11 -10.16 -2.62
CA ASP A 276 18.89 -10.67 -1.26
C ASP A 276 18.42 -12.12 -1.37
N SER A 277 18.78 -12.97 -0.41
CA SER A 277 18.44 -14.39 -0.48
C SER A 277 16.95 -14.67 -0.22
N GLN A 278 16.23 -13.73 0.43
CA GLN A 278 14.88 -13.92 0.93
C GLN A 278 13.90 -12.86 0.41
N PHE A 279 14.33 -11.60 0.26
CA PHE A 279 13.48 -10.48 -0.08
C PHE A 279 13.69 -10.01 -1.52
N ASP A 280 12.60 -9.76 -2.21
CA ASP A 280 12.62 -9.24 -3.57
C ASP A 280 13.17 -7.81 -3.61
N VAL A 281 13.78 -7.42 -4.71
CA VAL A 281 14.06 -6.01 -5.00
C VAL A 281 12.75 -5.23 -4.98
N GLY A 282 12.67 -4.23 -4.12
CA GLY A 282 11.48 -3.39 -3.92
C GLY A 282 11.46 -2.13 -4.76
N GLY A 283 12.63 -1.62 -5.16
CA GLY A 283 12.72 -0.41 -5.97
C GLY A 283 14.14 -0.04 -6.36
N THR A 284 14.26 0.95 -7.24
CA THR A 284 15.52 1.49 -7.72
C THR A 284 15.53 3.01 -7.63
N MET A 285 16.69 3.60 -7.41
CA MET A 285 16.91 5.03 -7.52
C MET A 285 17.88 5.28 -8.67
N THR A 286 17.49 6.14 -9.61
CA THR A 286 18.29 6.51 -10.77
C THR A 286 18.51 8.02 -10.81
N HIS A 287 19.63 8.46 -11.39
CA HIS A 287 19.92 9.88 -11.55
C HIS A 287 18.89 10.52 -12.50
N PRO A 288 18.27 11.68 -12.17
CA PRO A 288 17.14 12.24 -12.89
C PRO A 288 17.40 12.61 -14.35
N ARG A 289 18.64 12.82 -14.76
CA ARG A 289 19.02 13.16 -16.13
C ARG A 289 19.99 12.21 -16.81
N LYS A 290 20.85 11.55 -16.01
CA LYS A 290 21.89 10.66 -16.56
C LYS A 290 21.41 9.21 -16.62
N HIS A 291 20.31 8.90 -15.96
CA HIS A 291 19.66 7.57 -15.89
C HIS A 291 20.55 6.46 -15.32
N ASN A 292 21.75 6.78 -14.78
CA ASN A 292 22.55 5.77 -14.11
C ASN A 292 21.88 5.31 -12.80
N LEU A 293 21.96 4.01 -12.57
CA LEU A 293 21.47 3.40 -11.34
C LEU A 293 22.34 3.82 -10.16
N GLU A 294 21.72 4.32 -9.10
CA GLU A 294 22.37 4.88 -7.93
C GLU A 294 22.19 4.02 -6.68
N ALA A 295 20.99 3.49 -6.46
CA ALA A 295 20.70 2.64 -5.32
C ALA A 295 19.58 1.65 -5.62
N VAL A 296 19.53 0.56 -4.84
CA VAL A 296 18.50 -0.47 -4.89
C VAL A 296 17.89 -0.62 -3.51
N GLN A 297 16.56 -0.69 -3.45
CA GLN A 297 15.79 -0.86 -2.23
C GLN A 297 15.39 -2.32 -2.03
N PHE A 298 15.48 -2.77 -0.78
CA PHE A 298 14.88 -4.01 -0.30
C PHE A 298 13.90 -3.67 0.83
N VAL A 299 12.69 -4.21 0.76
CA VAL A 299 11.71 -4.10 1.83
C VAL A 299 11.72 -5.41 2.62
N ARG A 300 12.48 -5.41 3.71
CA ARG A 300 12.58 -6.53 4.66
C ARG A 300 11.50 -6.38 5.74
N GLU A 301 11.87 -6.43 7.01
CA GLU A 301 11.02 -5.98 8.11
C GLU A 301 10.86 -4.45 8.06
N ARG A 302 11.92 -3.77 7.63
CA ARG A 302 12.02 -2.34 7.36
C ARG A 302 12.61 -2.12 5.96
N SER A 303 12.47 -0.91 5.45
CA SER A 303 13.00 -0.54 4.13
C SER A 303 14.50 -0.20 4.22
N GLU A 304 15.31 -0.80 3.36
CA GLU A 304 16.75 -0.60 3.33
C GLU A 304 17.25 -0.31 1.92
N TRP A 305 18.21 0.63 1.81
CA TRP A 305 18.86 0.99 0.57
C TRP A 305 20.27 0.43 0.47
N THR A 306 20.57 -0.22 -0.65
CA THR A 306 21.91 -0.65 -1.05
C THR A 306 22.45 0.31 -2.11
N LEU A 307 23.54 1.02 -1.80
CA LEU A 307 24.17 1.94 -2.75
C LEU A 307 24.93 1.20 -3.84
N ILE A 308 24.64 1.53 -5.08
CA ILE A 308 25.38 1.12 -6.28
C ILE A 308 26.42 2.21 -6.61
N ASP A 309 26.00 3.47 -6.68
CA ASP A 309 26.91 4.61 -6.83
C ASP A 309 27.45 5.07 -5.48
N LYS A 310 28.70 4.73 -5.20
CA LYS A 310 29.37 5.07 -3.94
C LYS A 310 29.61 6.57 -3.76
N SER A 311 29.48 7.39 -4.80
CA SER A 311 29.60 8.85 -4.68
C SER A 311 28.52 9.46 -3.80
N LEU A 312 27.36 8.77 -3.66
CA LEU A 312 26.24 9.19 -2.82
C LEU A 312 26.39 8.78 -1.34
N GLN A 313 27.47 8.07 -0.95
CA GLN A 313 27.61 7.57 0.42
C GLN A 313 27.46 8.69 1.46
N ALA A 314 28.11 9.81 1.23
CA ALA A 314 28.10 10.92 2.17
C ALA A 314 26.70 11.62 2.28
N ASP A 315 25.91 11.63 1.19
CA ASP A 315 24.55 12.13 1.22
C ASP A 315 23.64 11.16 2.01
N PHE A 316 23.75 9.85 1.76
CA PHE A 316 23.00 8.82 2.46
C PHE A 316 23.31 8.76 3.96
N ASP A 317 24.58 8.95 4.34
CA ASP A 317 25.00 8.99 5.74
C ASP A 317 24.37 10.17 6.49
N VAL A 318 24.23 11.32 5.84
CA VAL A 318 23.54 12.49 6.41
C VAL A 318 22.04 12.24 6.45
N VAL A 319 21.43 11.79 5.35
CA VAL A 319 19.97 11.59 5.25
C VAL A 319 19.49 10.60 6.32
N ARG A 320 20.23 9.50 6.55
CA ARG A 320 19.90 8.53 7.61
C ARG A 320 19.86 9.11 9.03
N GLN A 321 20.52 10.26 9.25
CA GLN A 321 20.63 10.89 10.57
C GLN A 321 19.68 12.09 10.79
N ILE A 322 18.95 12.52 9.74
CA ILE A 322 18.04 13.67 9.84
C ILE A 322 16.86 13.35 10.74
N HIS A 323 16.29 12.16 10.59
CA HIS A 323 15.13 11.70 11.35
C HIS A 323 15.18 10.19 11.59
N ASP A 324 14.63 9.73 12.70
CA ASP A 324 14.45 8.29 12.94
C ASP A 324 13.31 7.78 12.07
N GLY A 325 13.55 6.70 11.33
CA GLY A 325 12.59 6.13 10.38
C GLY A 325 13.24 5.62 9.10
N ASP A 326 12.44 5.08 8.21
CA ASP A 326 12.87 4.62 6.88
C ASP A 326 12.76 5.79 5.90
N PHE A 327 13.88 6.24 5.36
CA PHE A 327 13.88 7.39 4.45
C PHE A 327 13.61 7.01 2.99
N TYR A 328 12.98 7.97 2.29
CA TYR A 328 12.73 7.91 0.85
C TYR A 328 13.11 9.25 0.21
N VAL A 329 13.86 9.20 -0.89
CA VAL A 329 14.07 10.38 -1.74
C VAL A 329 12.92 10.40 -2.75
N VAL A 330 11.91 11.24 -2.48
CA VAL A 330 10.64 11.24 -3.24
C VAL A 330 10.63 12.20 -4.42
N SER A 331 11.54 13.18 -4.44
CA SER A 331 11.67 14.11 -5.55
C SER A 331 13.08 14.72 -5.57
N ARG A 332 13.55 15.10 -6.76
CA ARG A 332 14.86 15.73 -6.98
C ARG A 332 14.74 16.76 -8.08
N ASP A 333 15.49 17.87 -7.97
CA ASP A 333 15.63 18.82 -9.08
C ASP A 333 16.52 18.22 -10.20
N LEU A 334 16.45 18.79 -11.41
CA LEU A 334 17.22 18.28 -12.54
C LEU A 334 18.74 18.54 -12.42
N ALA A 335 19.14 19.47 -11.58
CA ALA A 335 20.54 19.72 -11.26
C ALA A 335 21.07 18.74 -10.20
N ASP A 336 20.20 17.94 -9.61
CA ASP A 336 20.49 17.00 -8.53
C ASP A 336 21.17 17.66 -7.32
N GLN A 337 20.75 18.90 -7.01
CA GLN A 337 21.28 19.69 -5.90
C GLN A 337 20.35 19.65 -4.67
N THR A 338 19.07 19.51 -4.88
CA THR A 338 18.07 19.45 -3.82
C THR A 338 17.25 18.19 -3.92
N TRP A 339 17.23 17.41 -2.83
CA TRP A 339 16.36 16.26 -2.67
C TRP A 339 15.20 16.58 -1.75
N ILE A 340 14.01 16.15 -2.09
CA ILE A 340 12.92 16.06 -1.14
C ILE A 340 12.97 14.68 -0.52
N VAL A 341 13.14 14.63 0.79
CA VAL A 341 13.27 13.41 1.57
C VAL A 341 12.11 13.32 2.56
N THR A 342 11.48 12.16 2.63
CA THR A 342 10.47 11.85 3.65
C THR A 342 10.89 10.62 4.44
N TYR A 343 10.24 10.42 5.58
CA TYR A 343 10.49 9.27 6.45
C TYR A 343 9.19 8.55 6.76
N SER A 344 9.20 7.22 6.56
CA SER A 344 8.21 6.37 7.21
C SER A 344 8.62 6.22 8.67
N VAL A 345 7.72 6.55 9.57
CA VAL A 345 7.84 6.40 11.03
C VAL A 345 6.65 5.58 11.50
N ASP A 346 6.74 4.89 12.62
CA ASP A 346 5.62 4.07 13.12
C ASP A 346 4.75 4.80 14.16
N ASP A 347 5.29 5.81 14.82
CA ASP A 347 4.65 6.50 15.95
C ASP A 347 4.53 8.01 15.79
N GLY A 348 4.42 8.49 14.56
CA GLY A 348 4.32 9.91 14.25
C GLY A 348 3.85 10.19 12.82
N PRO A 349 3.56 11.46 12.51
CA PRO A 349 3.30 11.90 11.15
C PRO A 349 4.58 11.86 10.31
N SER A 350 4.44 11.65 9.00
CA SER A 350 5.57 11.61 8.06
C SER A 350 6.16 13.01 7.85
N PRO A 351 7.44 13.24 8.18
CA PRO A 351 8.10 14.51 7.94
C PRO A 351 8.68 14.60 6.52
N PHE A 352 8.60 15.78 5.92
CA PHE A 352 9.20 16.09 4.63
C PHE A 352 10.29 17.13 4.78
N TYR A 353 11.46 16.86 4.21
CA TYR A 353 12.64 17.74 4.26
C TYR A 353 13.11 18.10 2.86
N ALA A 354 13.58 19.34 2.69
CA ALA A 354 14.44 19.73 1.58
C ALA A 354 15.89 19.54 2.01
N TYR A 355 16.60 18.60 1.39
CA TYR A 355 18.02 18.32 1.62
C TYR A 355 18.85 18.94 0.50
N ASN A 356 19.72 19.89 0.85
CA ASN A 356 20.67 20.51 -0.08
C ASN A 356 22.01 19.75 -0.03
N ARG A 357 22.39 19.14 -1.14
CA ARG A 357 23.56 18.26 -1.24
C ARG A 357 24.88 19.03 -1.08
N ALA A 358 24.98 20.23 -1.64
CA ALA A 358 26.23 21.01 -1.57
C ALA A 358 26.57 21.41 -0.13
N SER A 359 25.59 21.85 0.65
CA SER A 359 25.76 22.23 2.06
C SER A 359 25.58 21.08 3.03
N ARG A 360 25.03 19.94 2.59
CA ARG A 360 24.61 18.79 3.39
C ARG A 360 23.67 19.15 4.54
N LYS A 361 22.80 20.11 4.31
CA LYS A 361 21.82 20.57 5.29
C LYS A 361 20.41 20.19 4.85
N ALA A 362 19.62 19.79 5.81
CA ALA A 362 18.19 19.55 5.63
C ALA A 362 17.37 20.62 6.31
N THR A 363 16.28 21.04 5.69
CA THR A 363 15.28 21.96 6.26
C THR A 363 13.94 21.24 6.28
N LEU A 364 13.31 21.17 7.45
CA LEU A 364 11.96 20.63 7.57
C LEU A 364 10.99 21.52 6.77
N LEU A 365 10.21 20.90 5.91
CA LEU A 365 9.19 21.57 5.11
C LEU A 365 7.84 21.56 5.83
N PHE A 366 7.41 20.37 6.26
CA PHE A 366 6.18 20.12 7.02
C PHE A 366 6.14 18.63 7.46
N THR A 367 5.19 18.31 8.33
CA THR A 367 4.69 16.96 8.56
C THR A 367 3.31 16.82 7.93
N ASP A 368 2.94 15.63 7.48
CA ASP A 368 1.66 15.41 6.77
C ASP A 368 0.45 15.65 7.67
N ARG A 369 0.53 15.25 8.94
CA ARG A 369 -0.53 15.32 9.95
C ARG A 369 -0.04 15.91 11.28
N PRO A 370 0.33 17.19 11.35
CA PRO A 370 0.92 17.80 12.57
C PRO A 370 0.00 17.69 13.79
N ALA A 371 -1.31 17.55 13.57
CA ALA A 371 -2.26 17.33 14.65
C ALA A 371 -2.02 16.02 15.44
N LEU A 372 -1.27 15.06 14.89
CA LEU A 372 -0.89 13.82 15.58
C LEU A 372 0.25 14.02 16.58
N GLU A 373 1.11 15.03 16.42
CA GLU A 373 2.30 15.25 17.25
C GLU A 373 1.99 15.43 18.75
N LYS A 374 0.78 15.84 19.08
CA LYS A 374 0.33 15.99 20.48
C LYS A 374 -0.09 14.68 21.14
N TYR A 375 -0.21 13.60 20.39
CA TYR A 375 -0.63 12.28 20.89
C TYR A 375 0.56 11.36 21.09
N LYS A 376 0.44 10.44 22.04
CA LYS A 376 1.37 9.31 22.16
C LYS A 376 0.84 8.18 21.30
N LEU A 377 1.45 7.99 20.16
CA LEU A 377 1.10 6.95 19.20
C LEU A 377 1.72 5.59 19.58
N SER A 378 1.20 4.54 18.98
CA SER A 378 1.61 3.16 19.19
C SER A 378 2.77 2.79 18.28
N LYS A 379 3.69 1.96 18.77
CA LYS A 379 4.79 1.41 17.98
C LYS A 379 4.34 0.19 17.20
N MET A 380 4.77 0.08 15.95
CA MET A 380 4.57 -1.09 15.11
C MET A 380 5.77 -2.02 15.20
N GLN A 381 5.55 -3.25 15.65
CA GLN A 381 6.58 -4.25 15.87
C GLN A 381 6.58 -5.28 14.74
N PRO A 382 7.67 -5.47 13.98
CA PRO A 382 7.80 -6.60 13.08
C PRO A 382 7.72 -7.91 13.86
N ILE A 383 6.99 -8.88 13.34
CA ILE A 383 6.85 -10.21 13.92
C ILE A 383 7.07 -11.30 12.88
N SER A 384 7.41 -12.49 13.36
CA SER A 384 7.33 -13.71 12.56
C SER A 384 6.94 -14.90 13.43
N PHE A 385 6.26 -15.87 12.85
CA PHE A 385 5.87 -17.11 13.51
C PHE A 385 5.88 -18.28 12.51
N LYS A 386 5.78 -19.50 13.05
CA LYS A 386 5.63 -20.70 12.22
C LYS A 386 4.16 -21.03 12.06
N ALA A 387 3.68 -21.09 10.82
CA ALA A 387 2.40 -21.69 10.51
C ALA A 387 2.39 -23.19 10.86
N ARG A 388 1.20 -23.78 10.97
CA ARG A 388 1.02 -25.20 11.34
C ARG A 388 1.72 -26.18 10.42
N ASP A 389 2.02 -25.80 9.18
CA ASP A 389 2.78 -26.59 8.21
C ASP A 389 4.30 -26.27 8.21
N GLY A 390 4.76 -25.42 9.15
CA GLY A 390 6.17 -25.09 9.34
C GLY A 390 6.67 -23.89 8.51
N MET A 391 5.85 -23.30 7.64
CA MET A 391 6.22 -22.10 6.89
C MET A 391 6.42 -20.92 7.84
N THR A 392 7.45 -20.10 7.62
CA THR A 392 7.60 -18.84 8.38
C THR A 392 6.66 -17.80 7.77
N ILE A 393 5.80 -17.23 8.60
CA ILE A 393 4.89 -16.15 8.23
C ILE A 393 5.36 -14.86 8.91
N TYR A 394 5.26 -13.74 8.20
CA TYR A 394 5.70 -12.42 8.63
C TYR A 394 4.49 -11.51 8.86
N GLY A 395 4.69 -10.47 9.63
CA GLY A 395 3.64 -9.48 9.89
C GLY A 395 4.09 -8.38 10.81
N TYR A 396 3.12 -7.63 11.30
CA TYR A 396 3.32 -6.54 12.24
C TYR A 396 2.30 -6.62 13.35
N LEU A 397 2.74 -6.26 14.56
CA LEU A 397 1.90 -6.17 15.76
C LEU A 397 1.97 -4.73 16.28
N THR A 398 0.79 -4.11 16.42
CA THR A 398 0.65 -2.80 17.06
C THR A 398 -0.13 -2.98 18.36
N LEU A 399 0.48 -2.59 19.47
CA LEU A 399 -0.13 -2.72 20.80
C LEU A 399 -0.51 -1.33 21.34
N PRO A 400 -1.65 -1.20 22.03
CA PRO A 400 -2.10 0.06 22.60
C PRO A 400 -1.03 0.72 23.48
N ALA A 401 -0.69 1.97 23.15
CA ALA A 401 0.25 2.74 23.97
C ALA A 401 -0.25 2.85 25.41
N ARG A 402 0.66 2.67 26.40
CA ARG A 402 0.41 2.73 27.84
C ARG A 402 -0.44 1.62 28.47
N LEU A 403 -1.00 0.69 27.71
CA LEU A 403 -1.63 -0.51 28.30
C LEU A 403 -0.60 -1.61 28.51
N GLU A 404 -0.84 -2.44 29.53
CA GLU A 404 -0.14 -3.71 29.66
C GLU A 404 -0.51 -4.61 28.49
N PRO A 405 0.45 -5.19 27.77
CA PRO A 405 0.18 -6.01 26.59
C PRO A 405 -0.24 -7.43 26.98
N ARG A 406 -1.36 -7.55 27.70
CA ARG A 406 -1.88 -8.84 28.21
C ARG A 406 -3.37 -8.93 28.02
N HIS A 407 -3.80 -10.04 27.41
CA HIS A 407 -5.23 -10.37 27.23
C HIS A 407 -6.05 -9.22 26.63
N LEU A 408 -5.47 -8.52 25.66
CA LEU A 408 -6.14 -7.43 24.95
C LEU A 408 -7.15 -7.99 23.94
N PRO A 409 -8.26 -7.32 23.68
CA PRO A 409 -9.06 -7.63 22.51
C PRO A 409 -8.24 -7.37 21.24
N LEU A 410 -8.46 -8.19 20.20
CA LEU A 410 -7.70 -8.16 18.96
C LEU A 410 -8.56 -7.74 17.78
N VAL A 411 -8.03 -6.90 16.92
CA VAL A 411 -8.46 -6.78 15.52
C VAL A 411 -7.38 -7.36 14.62
N LEU A 412 -7.72 -8.42 13.90
CA LEU A 412 -6.91 -8.98 12.83
C LEU A 412 -7.18 -8.17 11.57
N ASP A 413 -6.25 -7.31 11.20
CA ASP A 413 -6.32 -6.41 10.04
C ASP A 413 -5.64 -7.08 8.86
N VAL A 414 -6.40 -7.34 7.77
CA VAL A 414 -5.95 -8.14 6.62
C VAL A 414 -5.85 -7.28 5.38
N HIS A 415 -4.63 -7.19 4.84
CA HIS A 415 -4.37 -6.39 3.63
C HIS A 415 -5.08 -6.92 2.38
N GLY A 416 -5.35 -6.01 1.45
CA GLY A 416 -5.88 -6.32 0.12
C GLY A 416 -4.83 -6.89 -0.84
N GLY A 417 -5.23 -7.16 -2.05
CA GLY A 417 -4.39 -7.72 -3.12
C GLY A 417 -4.99 -9.01 -3.70
N PRO A 418 -4.56 -10.22 -3.30
CA PRO A 418 -3.63 -10.62 -2.22
C PRO A 418 -2.15 -10.41 -2.52
N TRP A 419 -1.80 -10.16 -3.77
CA TRP A 419 -0.43 -9.94 -4.25
C TRP A 419 0.04 -8.52 -3.89
N GLY A 420 0.14 -8.28 -2.60
CA GLY A 420 0.60 -7.08 -1.92
C GLY A 420 1.23 -7.48 -0.60
N ARG A 421 1.49 -6.51 0.27
CA ARG A 421 1.96 -6.74 1.63
C ARG A 421 1.74 -5.53 2.52
N ASP A 422 1.63 -5.75 3.82
CA ASP A 422 1.85 -4.73 4.84
C ASP A 422 3.34 -4.43 4.97
N THR A 423 3.66 -3.19 5.28
CA THR A 423 5.02 -2.70 5.51
C THR A 423 5.09 -1.93 6.83
N TRP A 424 6.28 -1.84 7.40
CA TRP A 424 6.49 -1.06 8.61
C TRP A 424 6.28 0.44 8.36
N GLY A 425 5.62 1.10 9.31
CA GLY A 425 5.41 2.53 9.30
C GLY A 425 4.05 2.92 9.91
N PHE A 426 3.77 4.21 9.92
CA PHE A 426 2.49 4.72 10.39
C PHE A 426 1.34 4.19 9.54
N ASN A 427 0.39 3.55 10.19
CA ASN A 427 -0.82 3.03 9.58
C ASN A 427 -2.03 3.60 10.33
N ASN A 428 -2.91 4.28 9.61
CA ASN A 428 -4.07 4.97 10.20
C ASN A 428 -5.02 3.99 10.92
N GLU A 429 -5.27 2.81 10.33
CA GLU A 429 -6.15 1.80 10.90
C GLU A 429 -5.53 1.17 12.15
N ALA A 430 -4.25 0.81 12.09
CA ALA A 430 -3.55 0.25 13.24
C ALA A 430 -3.49 1.24 14.41
N GLU A 431 -3.20 2.52 14.14
CA GLU A 431 -3.20 3.55 15.18
C GLU A 431 -4.61 3.83 15.72
N TRP A 432 -5.61 3.92 14.83
CA TRP A 432 -7.00 4.08 15.23
C TRP A 432 -7.43 2.98 16.19
N LEU A 433 -7.27 1.73 15.80
CA LEU A 433 -7.71 0.57 16.57
C LEU A 433 -6.92 0.44 17.88
N SER A 434 -5.60 0.66 17.84
CA SER A 434 -4.78 0.60 19.05
C SER A 434 -5.11 1.70 20.04
N ASN A 435 -5.38 2.92 19.56
CA ASN A 435 -5.86 4.03 20.38
C ASN A 435 -7.23 3.72 21.02
N ARG A 436 -8.07 2.89 20.42
CA ARG A 436 -9.36 2.43 21.00
C ARG A 436 -9.18 1.30 22.03
N GLY A 437 -7.98 0.74 22.14
CA GLY A 437 -7.64 -0.24 23.18
C GLY A 437 -7.46 -1.67 22.66
N TYR A 438 -7.37 -1.85 21.34
CA TYR A 438 -7.21 -3.16 20.71
C TYR A 438 -5.75 -3.44 20.34
N ALA A 439 -5.29 -4.67 20.50
CA ALA A 439 -4.14 -5.14 19.76
C ALA A 439 -4.52 -5.22 18.28
N VAL A 440 -3.60 -4.85 17.37
CA VAL A 440 -3.80 -4.94 15.93
C VAL A 440 -2.72 -5.85 15.36
N LEU A 441 -3.15 -6.89 14.66
CA LEU A 441 -2.26 -7.87 14.04
C LEU A 441 -2.44 -7.82 12.53
N GLN A 442 -1.38 -7.45 11.81
CA GLN A 442 -1.30 -7.42 10.36
C GLN A 442 -0.39 -8.55 9.89
N ILE A 443 -0.93 -9.46 9.07
CA ILE A 443 -0.22 -10.68 8.65
C ILE A 443 0.00 -10.65 7.15
N ASN A 444 1.26 -10.69 6.76
CA ASN A 444 1.65 -10.98 5.38
C ASN A 444 1.55 -12.49 5.16
N PHE A 445 0.33 -12.99 4.93
CA PHE A 445 0.04 -14.41 4.69
C PHE A 445 0.75 -14.90 3.42
N ARG A 446 0.93 -16.24 3.27
CA ARG A 446 1.47 -16.80 2.02
C ARG A 446 0.73 -16.29 0.79
N GLY A 447 1.44 -15.99 -0.29
CA GLY A 447 0.90 -15.28 -1.45
C GLY A 447 1.18 -13.78 -1.42
N SER A 448 1.55 -13.18 -0.28
CA SER A 448 2.05 -11.80 -0.21
C SER A 448 3.35 -11.64 -0.99
N THR A 449 3.55 -10.47 -1.62
CA THR A 449 4.74 -10.15 -2.43
C THR A 449 5.92 -9.69 -1.58
N GLY A 450 7.12 -9.72 -2.17
CA GLY A 450 8.34 -9.20 -1.55
C GLY A 450 9.14 -10.23 -0.75
N TYR A 451 8.66 -11.48 -0.64
CA TYR A 451 9.29 -12.56 0.13
C TYR A 451 9.82 -13.70 -0.76
N GLY A 452 9.99 -13.43 -2.05
CA GLY A 452 10.42 -14.40 -3.05
C GLY A 452 9.32 -15.31 -3.56
N LYS A 453 9.63 -16.02 -4.66
CA LYS A 453 8.64 -16.84 -5.40
C LYS A 453 8.07 -18.01 -4.60
N ASN A 454 8.85 -18.60 -3.70
CA ASN A 454 8.35 -19.71 -2.88
C ASN A 454 7.21 -19.25 -1.96
N TYR A 455 7.32 -18.05 -1.43
CA TYR A 455 6.27 -17.45 -0.58
C TYR A 455 5.05 -17.06 -1.40
N LEU A 456 5.26 -16.41 -2.53
CA LEU A 456 4.22 -15.99 -3.46
C LEU A 456 3.41 -17.19 -3.96
N ASN A 457 4.09 -18.22 -4.49
CA ASN A 457 3.45 -19.38 -5.09
C ASN A 457 2.80 -20.33 -4.07
N ALA A 458 3.23 -20.27 -2.80
CA ALA A 458 2.56 -21.00 -1.72
C ALA A 458 1.09 -20.55 -1.50
N GLY A 459 0.70 -19.38 -2.03
CA GLY A 459 -0.67 -18.88 -2.05
C GLY A 459 -1.50 -19.33 -3.26
N ASP A 460 -0.90 -19.98 -4.27
CA ASP A 460 -1.61 -20.39 -5.47
C ASP A 460 -2.71 -21.41 -5.13
N ARG A 461 -3.97 -21.11 -5.54
CA ARG A 461 -5.18 -21.89 -5.27
C ARG A 461 -5.49 -22.08 -3.78
N GLU A 462 -4.91 -21.25 -2.90
CA GLU A 462 -5.05 -21.32 -1.43
C GLU A 462 -5.96 -20.24 -0.83
N TRP A 463 -6.72 -19.52 -1.65
CA TRP A 463 -7.79 -18.66 -1.16
C TRP A 463 -8.79 -19.49 -0.34
N ALA A 464 -9.17 -19.04 0.86
CA ALA A 464 -9.89 -19.81 1.88
C ALA A 464 -9.25 -21.19 2.21
N GLY A 465 -7.98 -21.36 1.89
CA GLY A 465 -7.16 -22.52 2.22
C GLY A 465 -6.06 -22.12 3.20
N LYS A 466 -4.80 -22.38 2.82
CA LYS A 466 -3.64 -22.08 3.67
C LYS A 466 -3.45 -20.59 3.92
N MET A 467 -3.82 -19.71 2.98
CA MET A 467 -3.80 -18.26 3.20
C MET A 467 -4.69 -17.88 4.38
N HIS A 468 -5.87 -18.50 4.52
CA HIS A 468 -6.73 -18.31 5.67
C HIS A 468 -6.15 -18.93 6.95
N THR A 469 -5.59 -20.14 6.86
CA THR A 469 -5.01 -20.78 8.06
C THR A 469 -3.79 -20.04 8.58
N ASP A 470 -3.03 -19.32 7.74
CA ASP A 470 -1.95 -18.43 8.21
C ASP A 470 -2.47 -17.31 9.10
N LEU A 471 -3.67 -16.76 8.80
CA LEU A 471 -4.33 -15.74 9.61
C LEU A 471 -4.75 -16.31 10.98
N ILE A 472 -5.30 -17.53 11.01
CA ILE A 472 -5.67 -18.21 12.25
C ILE A 472 -4.43 -18.53 13.06
N ASP A 473 -3.36 -19.06 12.44
CA ASP A 473 -2.10 -19.37 13.13
C ASP A 473 -1.45 -18.13 13.75
N GLY A 474 -1.57 -16.97 13.08
CA GLY A 474 -1.10 -15.69 13.61
C GLY A 474 -1.91 -15.23 14.82
N LYS A 475 -3.24 -15.35 14.76
CA LYS A 475 -4.12 -15.12 15.92
C LYS A 475 -3.70 -16.02 17.11
N GLU A 476 -3.55 -17.32 16.85
CA GLU A 476 -3.15 -18.30 17.88
C GLU A 476 -1.76 -17.98 18.44
N TRP A 477 -0.83 -17.54 17.59
CA TRP A 477 0.48 -17.08 18.04
C TRP A 477 0.35 -15.90 19.01
N ALA A 478 -0.45 -14.88 18.69
CA ALA A 478 -0.64 -13.72 19.56
C ALA A 478 -1.30 -14.08 20.91
N VAL A 479 -2.26 -15.01 20.89
CA VAL A 479 -2.87 -15.59 22.11
C VAL A 479 -1.83 -16.34 22.95
N LYS A 480 -0.99 -17.18 22.31
CA LYS A 480 0.06 -17.95 23.00
C LYS A 480 1.15 -17.05 23.59
N GLN A 481 1.44 -15.90 22.97
CA GLN A 481 2.33 -14.89 23.56
C GLN A 481 1.72 -14.19 24.78
N GLY A 482 0.41 -14.38 25.03
CA GLY A 482 -0.31 -13.74 26.13
C GLY A 482 -0.77 -12.31 25.84
N TYR A 483 -0.56 -11.82 24.63
CA TYR A 483 -0.98 -10.47 24.23
C TYR A 483 -2.49 -10.34 24.11
N VAL A 484 -3.17 -11.39 23.62
CA VAL A 484 -4.55 -11.37 23.13
C VAL A 484 -5.45 -12.30 23.93
N ASP A 485 -6.69 -11.87 24.17
CA ASP A 485 -7.78 -12.72 24.63
C ASP A 485 -8.44 -13.43 23.43
N ALA A 486 -8.35 -14.75 23.40
CA ALA A 486 -8.89 -15.58 22.31
C ALA A 486 -10.40 -15.42 22.10
N ASN A 487 -11.15 -14.97 23.13
CA ASN A 487 -12.61 -14.80 23.07
C ASN A 487 -13.05 -13.41 22.57
N HIS A 488 -12.10 -12.49 22.37
CA HIS A 488 -12.36 -11.11 21.92
C HIS A 488 -11.55 -10.76 20.69
N VAL A 489 -11.84 -11.42 19.56
CA VAL A 489 -11.16 -11.24 18.29
C VAL A 489 -12.15 -10.87 17.20
N CYS A 490 -11.94 -9.74 16.53
CA CYS A 490 -12.62 -9.38 15.28
C CYS A 490 -11.64 -9.44 14.10
N ILE A 491 -12.19 -9.61 12.90
CA ILE A 491 -11.43 -9.57 11.64
C ILE A 491 -11.90 -8.37 10.81
N PHE A 492 -10.96 -7.68 10.18
CA PHE A 492 -11.14 -6.47 9.42
C PHE A 492 -10.34 -6.49 8.13
N GLY A 493 -10.86 -5.91 7.05
CA GLY A 493 -10.11 -5.70 5.83
C GLY A 493 -10.93 -5.24 4.65
N GLY A 494 -10.23 -4.80 3.60
CA GLY A 494 -10.82 -4.37 2.33
C GLY A 494 -10.33 -5.21 1.15
N SER A 495 -11.14 -5.30 0.08
CA SER A 495 -10.79 -6.05 -1.14
C SER A 495 -10.52 -7.54 -0.82
N TYR A 496 -9.32 -8.06 -1.10
CA TYR A 496 -8.97 -9.41 -0.63
C TYR A 496 -9.10 -9.53 0.90
N GLY A 497 -8.74 -8.48 1.67
CA GLY A 497 -8.94 -8.46 3.13
C GLY A 497 -10.42 -8.55 3.52
N GLY A 498 -11.32 -7.95 2.73
CA GLY A 498 -12.77 -8.10 2.87
C GLY A 498 -13.21 -9.54 2.59
N TYR A 499 -12.70 -10.17 1.52
CA TYR A 499 -12.90 -11.59 1.27
C TYR A 499 -12.40 -12.45 2.44
N ALA A 500 -11.20 -12.17 2.96
CA ALA A 500 -10.64 -12.88 4.09
C ALA A 500 -11.51 -12.74 5.35
N THR A 501 -12.11 -11.56 5.57
CA THR A 501 -13.10 -11.33 6.63
C THR A 501 -14.32 -12.22 6.44
N LEU A 502 -14.91 -12.25 5.24
CA LEU A 502 -16.03 -13.13 4.91
C LEU A 502 -15.68 -14.61 5.09
N VAL A 503 -14.48 -15.02 4.67
CA VAL A 503 -13.96 -16.39 4.89
C VAL A 503 -13.83 -16.69 6.38
N GLY A 504 -13.24 -15.80 7.16
CA GLY A 504 -13.10 -15.95 8.61
C GLY A 504 -14.44 -16.25 9.29
N LEU A 505 -15.47 -15.48 8.92
CA LEU A 505 -16.80 -15.63 9.52
C LEU A 505 -17.58 -16.86 9.02
N SER A 506 -17.29 -17.34 7.79
CA SER A 506 -18.07 -18.42 7.17
C SER A 506 -17.38 -19.80 7.19
N PHE A 507 -16.03 -19.85 7.17
CA PHE A 507 -15.28 -21.11 7.18
C PHE A 507 -14.79 -21.50 8.57
N THR A 508 -14.56 -20.49 9.43
CA THR A 508 -14.15 -20.67 10.84
C THR A 508 -15.04 -19.82 11.76
N PRO A 509 -16.37 -20.14 11.79
CA PRO A 509 -17.37 -19.26 12.40
C PRO A 509 -17.29 -19.09 13.91
N ASP A 510 -16.41 -19.84 14.58
CA ASP A 510 -16.17 -19.79 16.03
C ASP A 510 -14.90 -19.00 16.38
N GLU A 511 -14.13 -18.54 15.39
CA GLU A 511 -12.84 -17.87 15.61
C GLU A 511 -12.95 -16.36 15.85
N PHE A 512 -14.08 -15.75 15.47
CA PHE A 512 -14.27 -14.30 15.50
C PHE A 512 -15.62 -13.94 16.12
N VAL A 513 -15.64 -12.89 16.93
CA VAL A 513 -16.88 -12.35 17.53
C VAL A 513 -17.55 -11.29 16.67
N CYS A 514 -16.84 -10.71 15.70
CA CYS A 514 -17.39 -9.80 14.69
C CYS A 514 -16.47 -9.70 13.46
N GLY A 515 -17.01 -9.17 12.36
CA GLY A 515 -16.24 -8.79 11.18
C GLY A 515 -16.66 -7.46 10.63
N VAL A 516 -15.71 -6.71 10.06
CA VAL A 516 -15.95 -5.49 9.30
C VAL A 516 -15.23 -5.62 7.97
N GLU A 517 -15.95 -5.49 6.88
CA GLU A 517 -15.36 -5.62 5.56
C GLU A 517 -15.77 -4.47 4.63
N SER A 518 -14.92 -4.19 3.66
CA SER A 518 -15.23 -3.27 2.58
C SER A 518 -14.87 -3.87 1.23
N PHE A 519 -15.79 -3.77 0.30
CA PHE A 519 -15.68 -4.22 -1.11
C PHE A 519 -15.02 -5.60 -1.28
N GLY A 520 -15.29 -6.54 -0.37
CA GLY A 520 -14.80 -7.91 -0.42
C GLY A 520 -15.59 -8.78 -1.41
N PRO A 521 -14.93 -9.54 -2.32
CA PRO A 521 -15.65 -10.48 -3.16
C PRO A 521 -16.23 -11.64 -2.36
N SER A 522 -17.51 -11.94 -2.56
CA SER A 522 -18.19 -13.03 -1.86
C SER A 522 -18.29 -14.30 -2.71
N ASN A 523 -18.18 -14.18 -4.04
CA ASN A 523 -18.37 -15.24 -5.01
C ASN A 523 -17.26 -15.23 -6.10
N LEU A 524 -16.27 -16.10 -5.98
CA LEU A 524 -15.11 -16.12 -6.86
C LEU A 524 -15.46 -16.39 -8.35
N PRO A 525 -16.41 -17.28 -8.72
CA PRO A 525 -16.87 -17.39 -10.09
C PRO A 525 -17.35 -16.07 -10.71
N THR A 526 -18.13 -15.27 -9.97
CA THR A 526 -18.65 -13.99 -10.48
C THR A 526 -17.59 -12.90 -10.49
N LEU A 527 -16.70 -12.86 -9.49
CA LEU A 527 -15.53 -11.98 -9.48
C LEU A 527 -14.71 -12.15 -10.77
N LEU A 528 -14.33 -13.40 -11.10
CA LEU A 528 -13.48 -13.71 -12.25
C LEU A 528 -14.18 -13.46 -13.60
N LYS A 529 -15.50 -13.62 -13.67
CA LYS A 529 -16.29 -13.34 -14.90
C LYS A 529 -16.56 -11.86 -15.12
N ASN A 530 -16.47 -11.05 -14.07
CA ASN A 530 -16.77 -9.62 -14.12
C ASN A 530 -15.52 -8.74 -13.98
N MET A 531 -14.33 -9.28 -14.21
CA MET A 531 -13.09 -8.51 -14.20
C MET A 531 -13.16 -7.31 -15.16
N PRO A 532 -12.52 -6.18 -14.82
CA PRO A 532 -12.41 -5.05 -15.74
C PRO A 532 -11.77 -5.48 -17.08
N PRO A 533 -12.22 -4.97 -18.23
CA PRO A 533 -11.69 -5.37 -19.53
C PRO A 533 -10.16 -5.26 -19.65
N TYR A 534 -9.57 -4.24 -19.06
CA TYR A 534 -8.12 -4.02 -19.09
C TYR A 534 -7.31 -5.01 -18.24
N TRP A 535 -7.95 -5.96 -17.52
CA TRP A 535 -7.28 -7.10 -16.88
C TRP A 535 -7.19 -8.33 -17.79
N GLU A 536 -7.83 -8.32 -18.96
CA GLU A 536 -7.77 -9.46 -19.91
C GLU A 536 -6.33 -9.89 -20.26
N PRO A 537 -5.38 -8.96 -20.49
CA PRO A 537 -4.00 -9.35 -20.78
C PRO A 537 -3.30 -10.14 -19.67
N ILE A 538 -3.74 -10.04 -18.40
CA ILE A 538 -3.15 -10.76 -17.25
C ILE A 538 -4.04 -11.90 -16.74
N GLN A 539 -5.15 -12.17 -17.41
CA GLN A 539 -6.17 -13.12 -16.96
C GLN A 539 -5.64 -14.54 -16.77
N SER A 540 -4.74 -14.99 -17.65
CA SER A 540 -4.15 -16.35 -17.57
C SER A 540 -3.37 -16.56 -16.26
N LEU A 541 -2.63 -15.56 -15.80
CA LEU A 541 -1.94 -15.59 -14.51
C LEU A 541 -2.92 -15.61 -13.34
N ILE A 542 -3.98 -14.78 -13.39
CA ILE A 542 -5.02 -14.77 -12.37
C ILE A 542 -5.69 -16.15 -12.27
N PHE A 543 -6.03 -16.75 -13.41
CA PHE A 543 -6.66 -18.07 -13.44
C PHE A 543 -5.74 -19.17 -12.92
N LYS A 544 -4.45 -19.12 -13.22
CA LYS A 544 -3.48 -20.04 -12.65
C LYS A 544 -3.44 -19.97 -11.14
N ARG A 545 -3.38 -18.74 -10.60
CA ARG A 545 -3.23 -18.50 -9.15
C ARG A 545 -4.50 -18.72 -8.36
N LEU A 546 -5.67 -18.51 -8.97
CA LEU A 546 -6.96 -18.59 -8.27
C LEU A 546 -7.80 -19.77 -8.70
N GLY A 547 -7.84 -20.06 -9.99
CA GLY A 547 -8.68 -21.05 -10.66
C GLY A 547 -9.40 -20.45 -11.85
N ASN A 548 -9.74 -21.28 -12.84
CA ASN A 548 -10.45 -20.84 -14.04
C ASN A 548 -11.97 -20.91 -13.82
N PRO A 549 -12.73 -19.81 -14.02
CA PRO A 549 -14.17 -19.77 -13.77
C PRO A 549 -15.01 -20.64 -14.70
N ASP A 550 -14.44 -21.21 -15.77
CA ASP A 550 -15.13 -22.10 -16.70
C ASP A 550 -14.85 -23.59 -16.43
N THR A 551 -13.66 -23.93 -15.96
CA THR A 551 -13.24 -25.31 -15.71
C THR A 551 -13.17 -25.70 -14.24
N ASP A 552 -12.95 -24.72 -13.33
CA ASP A 552 -12.78 -24.95 -11.89
C ASP A 552 -13.98 -24.48 -11.06
N VAL A 553 -15.21 -24.48 -11.65
CA VAL A 553 -16.41 -23.86 -11.04
C VAL A 553 -16.68 -24.38 -9.63
N ASP A 554 -16.63 -25.69 -9.42
CA ASP A 554 -16.94 -26.29 -8.10
C ASP A 554 -15.84 -25.99 -7.09
N PHE A 555 -14.59 -25.96 -7.51
CA PHE A 555 -13.46 -25.52 -6.67
C PHE A 555 -13.66 -24.08 -6.24
N LEU A 556 -13.91 -23.15 -7.17
CA LEU A 556 -14.11 -21.74 -6.87
C LEU A 556 -15.33 -21.50 -5.96
N LYS A 557 -16.43 -22.23 -6.18
CA LYS A 557 -17.59 -22.20 -5.25
C LYS A 557 -17.22 -22.69 -3.86
N SER A 558 -16.42 -23.78 -3.77
CA SER A 558 -15.98 -24.31 -2.48
C SER A 558 -15.11 -23.34 -1.68
N ARG A 559 -14.53 -22.34 -2.35
CA ARG A 559 -13.70 -21.26 -1.79
C ARG A 559 -14.43 -19.93 -1.61
N SER A 560 -15.71 -19.87 -1.96
CA SER A 560 -16.53 -18.64 -1.95
C SER A 560 -17.39 -18.54 -0.69
N PRO A 561 -17.24 -17.46 0.10
CA PRO A 561 -18.02 -17.24 1.34
C PRO A 561 -19.53 -17.27 1.13
N LEU A 562 -20.01 -16.79 -0.02
CA LEU A 562 -21.44 -16.75 -0.36
C LEU A 562 -22.13 -18.11 -0.16
N PHE A 563 -21.48 -19.22 -0.51
CA PHE A 563 -22.06 -20.56 -0.42
C PHE A 563 -22.00 -21.16 0.99
N LYS A 564 -21.46 -20.40 1.95
CA LYS A 564 -21.41 -20.75 3.39
C LYS A 564 -21.96 -19.64 4.28
N ALA A 565 -22.72 -18.72 3.72
CA ALA A 565 -23.30 -17.58 4.43
C ALA A 565 -24.22 -18.00 5.60
N ASP A 566 -24.86 -19.15 5.49
CA ASP A 566 -25.69 -19.75 6.54
C ASP A 566 -24.90 -20.20 7.78
N GLN A 567 -23.59 -20.47 7.62
CA GLN A 567 -22.69 -20.87 8.71
C GLN A 567 -22.18 -19.67 9.53
N ILE A 568 -22.27 -18.45 9.03
CA ILE A 568 -21.86 -17.24 9.73
C ILE A 568 -22.65 -17.12 11.04
N LYS A 569 -21.92 -16.98 12.17
CA LYS A 569 -22.47 -16.80 13.50
C LYS A 569 -22.32 -15.35 13.99
N ALA A 570 -21.17 -14.79 13.73
CA ALA A 570 -20.82 -13.44 14.17
C ALA A 570 -21.49 -12.35 13.32
N PRO A 571 -21.83 -11.19 13.89
CA PRO A 571 -22.34 -10.05 13.16
C PRO A 571 -21.28 -9.49 12.19
N LEU A 572 -21.74 -8.92 11.09
CA LEU A 572 -20.92 -8.37 10.01
C LEU A 572 -21.38 -6.95 9.67
N LEU A 573 -20.40 -6.04 9.51
CA LEU A 573 -20.57 -4.74 8.85
C LEU A 573 -19.93 -4.81 7.47
N VAL A 574 -20.70 -4.48 6.43
CA VAL A 574 -20.28 -4.44 5.01
C VAL A 574 -20.31 -3.01 4.51
N ALA A 575 -19.29 -2.58 3.79
CA ALA A 575 -19.25 -1.29 3.11
C ALA A 575 -18.84 -1.45 1.65
N GLN A 576 -19.50 -0.70 0.73
CA GLN A 576 -19.29 -0.85 -0.71
C GLN A 576 -19.38 0.49 -1.44
N GLY A 577 -18.50 0.71 -2.42
CA GLY A 577 -18.64 1.76 -3.42
C GLY A 577 -19.54 1.29 -4.58
N ALA A 578 -20.55 2.07 -4.96
CA ALA A 578 -21.49 1.69 -6.00
C ALA A 578 -20.85 1.62 -7.41
N ASN A 579 -19.78 2.41 -7.62
CA ASN A 579 -19.08 2.49 -8.91
C ASN A 579 -17.83 1.58 -8.98
N ASP A 580 -17.69 0.65 -8.04
CA ASP A 580 -16.55 -0.26 -8.01
C ASP A 580 -16.49 -1.13 -9.28
N VAL A 581 -15.41 -0.94 -10.05
CA VAL A 581 -15.19 -1.66 -11.30
C VAL A 581 -14.46 -2.98 -11.10
N ARG A 582 -13.79 -3.18 -9.95
CA ARG A 582 -12.97 -4.35 -9.61
C ARG A 582 -13.77 -5.41 -8.90
N VAL A 583 -14.48 -5.02 -7.84
CA VAL A 583 -15.38 -5.87 -7.06
C VAL A 583 -16.76 -5.24 -7.13
N LYS A 584 -17.59 -5.76 -8.03
CA LYS A 584 -18.91 -5.19 -8.29
C LYS A 584 -19.77 -5.17 -7.03
N GLN A 585 -20.58 -4.13 -6.85
CA GLN A 585 -21.51 -4.00 -5.73
C GLN A 585 -22.38 -5.27 -5.55
N SER A 586 -22.65 -6.01 -6.62
CA SER A 586 -23.39 -7.27 -6.58
C SER A 586 -22.76 -8.35 -5.71
N GLU A 587 -21.43 -8.30 -5.45
CA GLU A 587 -20.75 -9.20 -4.53
C GLU A 587 -21.23 -8.98 -3.09
N SER A 588 -21.22 -7.71 -2.65
CA SER A 588 -21.76 -7.30 -1.34
C SER A 588 -23.26 -7.50 -1.23
N ASP A 589 -24.04 -7.11 -2.27
CA ASP A 589 -25.50 -7.34 -2.30
C ASP A 589 -25.83 -8.83 -2.10
N SER A 590 -25.05 -9.73 -2.72
CA SER A 590 -25.28 -11.18 -2.66
C SER A 590 -25.06 -11.76 -1.27
N ILE A 591 -23.94 -11.44 -0.61
CA ILE A 591 -23.64 -11.97 0.72
C ILE A 591 -24.60 -11.39 1.76
N VAL A 592 -24.93 -10.11 1.69
CA VAL A 592 -25.89 -9.46 2.58
C VAL A 592 -27.29 -10.10 2.44
N ALA A 593 -27.75 -10.33 1.21
CA ALA A 593 -29.03 -10.99 0.97
C ALA A 593 -29.03 -12.43 1.53
N ALA A 594 -27.96 -13.19 1.35
CA ALA A 594 -27.84 -14.55 1.87
C ALA A 594 -27.84 -14.58 3.41
N MET A 595 -27.13 -13.66 4.05
CA MET A 595 -27.10 -13.52 5.52
C MET A 595 -28.49 -13.14 6.06
N ARG A 596 -29.16 -12.14 5.49
CA ARG A 596 -30.52 -11.73 5.89
C ARG A 596 -31.52 -12.87 5.74
N LYS A 597 -31.47 -13.59 4.62
CA LYS A 597 -32.29 -14.77 4.39
C LYS A 597 -32.12 -15.85 5.45
N SER A 598 -30.89 -15.99 5.96
CA SER A 598 -30.54 -16.94 7.03
C SER A 598 -30.73 -16.37 8.45
N GLY A 599 -31.32 -15.18 8.59
CA GLY A 599 -31.59 -14.54 9.87
C GLY A 599 -30.32 -14.07 10.61
N LYS A 600 -29.23 -13.80 9.87
CA LYS A 600 -27.93 -13.37 10.43
C LYS A 600 -27.87 -11.86 10.56
N ALA A 601 -27.16 -11.38 11.59
CA ALA A 601 -26.95 -9.94 11.80
C ALA A 601 -25.95 -9.37 10.80
N VAL A 602 -26.42 -8.44 9.97
CA VAL A 602 -25.59 -7.74 8.98
C VAL A 602 -26.05 -6.29 8.81
N GLU A 603 -25.11 -5.37 8.90
CA GLU A 603 -25.24 -3.96 8.55
C GLU A 603 -24.59 -3.73 7.19
N TYR A 604 -25.19 -2.86 6.35
CA TYR A 604 -24.70 -2.65 4.99
C TYR A 604 -24.77 -1.19 4.59
N ILE A 605 -23.62 -0.62 4.22
CA ILE A 605 -23.44 0.77 3.81
C ILE A 605 -23.00 0.81 2.34
N VAL A 606 -23.66 1.64 1.52
CA VAL A 606 -23.29 1.83 0.10
C VAL A 606 -23.05 3.31 -0.17
N PHE A 607 -21.88 3.62 -0.70
CA PHE A 607 -21.48 4.97 -1.11
C PHE A 607 -21.72 5.15 -2.61
N PRO A 608 -22.66 5.98 -3.05
CA PRO A 608 -23.08 6.07 -4.45
C PRO A 608 -22.04 6.71 -5.39
N ASP A 609 -21.08 7.44 -4.83
CA ASP A 609 -20.06 8.20 -5.53
C ASP A 609 -18.62 7.71 -5.23
N GLU A 610 -18.51 6.45 -4.78
CA GLU A 610 -17.23 5.78 -4.56
C GLU A 610 -17.07 4.53 -5.42
N GLY A 611 -15.81 4.20 -5.72
CA GLY A 611 -15.38 2.98 -6.41
C GLY A 611 -14.74 1.98 -5.47
N HIS A 612 -13.59 1.41 -5.90
CA HIS A 612 -12.79 0.46 -5.11
C HIS A 612 -11.94 1.21 -4.08
N GLY A 613 -12.58 1.73 -3.04
CA GLY A 613 -12.01 2.55 -1.97
C GLY A 613 -12.81 3.83 -1.73
N PHE A 614 -12.66 4.39 -0.54
CA PHE A 614 -13.35 5.64 -0.14
C PHE A 614 -12.41 6.82 -0.30
N ALA A 615 -12.48 7.47 -1.45
CA ALA A 615 -11.59 8.58 -1.80
C ALA A 615 -11.97 9.87 -1.10
N ARG A 616 -13.27 10.12 -0.97
CA ARG A 616 -13.77 11.32 -0.33
C ARG A 616 -13.64 11.21 1.19
N PRO A 617 -13.07 12.22 1.87
CA PRO A 617 -12.90 12.17 3.32
C PRO A 617 -14.23 12.03 4.07
N GLU A 618 -15.32 12.63 3.56
CA GLU A 618 -16.64 12.50 4.16
C GLU A 618 -17.12 11.05 4.21
N ASN A 619 -16.94 10.30 3.11
CA ASN A 619 -17.32 8.90 3.01
C ASN A 619 -16.44 8.01 3.90
N ARG A 620 -15.12 8.28 3.94
CA ARG A 620 -14.20 7.59 4.87
C ARG A 620 -14.65 7.78 6.31
N LEU A 621 -14.92 9.00 6.71
CA LEU A 621 -15.34 9.33 8.08
C LEU A 621 -16.65 8.65 8.46
N VAL A 622 -17.63 8.58 7.54
CA VAL A 622 -18.89 7.84 7.75
C VAL A 622 -18.61 6.35 7.94
N PHE A 623 -17.74 5.75 7.14
CA PHE A 623 -17.39 4.33 7.29
C PHE A 623 -16.76 4.04 8.65
N TYR A 624 -15.72 4.80 9.04
CA TYR A 624 -15.06 4.58 10.33
C TYR A 624 -15.95 4.96 11.53
N ALA A 625 -16.86 5.92 11.36
CA ALA A 625 -17.85 6.25 12.39
C ALA A 625 -18.90 5.15 12.60
N ALA A 626 -19.16 4.32 11.58
CA ALA A 626 -19.98 3.13 11.72
C ALA A 626 -19.19 1.93 12.29
N ALA A 627 -17.97 1.74 11.83
CA ALA A 627 -17.12 0.61 12.24
C ALA A 627 -16.68 0.72 13.71
N GLU A 628 -16.38 1.91 14.20
CA GLU A 628 -15.86 2.11 15.56
C GLU A 628 -16.83 1.66 16.67
N PRO A 629 -18.09 2.10 16.74
CA PRO A 629 -19.04 1.60 17.70
C PRO A 629 -19.38 0.12 17.49
N PHE A 630 -19.30 -0.39 16.25
CA PHE A 630 -19.47 -1.80 15.95
C PHE A 630 -18.38 -2.64 16.62
N PHE A 631 -17.11 -2.29 16.50
CA PHE A 631 -16.02 -2.94 17.22
C PHE A 631 -16.21 -2.83 18.75
N ALA A 632 -16.51 -1.63 19.26
CA ALA A 632 -16.69 -1.39 20.69
C ALA A 632 -17.80 -2.24 21.28
N LYS A 633 -18.87 -2.50 20.54
CA LYS A 633 -20.01 -3.36 20.97
C LYS A 633 -19.58 -4.81 21.22
N TYR A 634 -18.65 -5.35 20.42
CA TYR A 634 -18.31 -6.78 20.46
C TYR A 634 -16.95 -7.05 21.12
N LEU A 635 -16.04 -6.09 21.09
CA LEU A 635 -14.71 -6.22 21.69
C LEU A 635 -14.58 -5.47 23.04
N GLY A 636 -15.54 -4.59 23.37
CA GLY A 636 -15.35 -3.60 24.40
C GLY A 636 -14.46 -2.45 23.88
N GLY A 637 -13.72 -1.78 24.75
CA GLY A 637 -12.91 -0.63 24.38
C GLY A 637 -13.71 0.67 24.35
N ARG A 638 -13.18 1.67 23.69
CA ARG A 638 -13.81 3.00 23.62
C ARG A 638 -14.11 3.39 22.18
N SER A 639 -15.07 4.30 22.00
CA SER A 639 -15.43 4.83 20.70
C SER A 639 -15.68 6.34 20.78
N GLU A 640 -15.39 7.04 19.69
CA GLU A 640 -15.77 8.42 19.50
C GLU A 640 -17.24 8.48 19.04
N PRO A 641 -18.10 9.30 19.66
CA PRO A 641 -19.46 9.47 19.17
C PRO A 641 -19.46 10.02 17.73
N PRO A 642 -20.35 9.53 16.85
CA PRO A 642 -20.49 10.07 15.50
C PRO A 642 -20.87 11.56 15.55
N SER A 643 -20.23 12.37 14.73
CA SER A 643 -20.61 13.78 14.51
C SER A 643 -21.89 13.86 13.67
N ALA A 644 -22.46 15.05 13.52
CA ALA A 644 -23.67 15.25 12.73
C ALA A 644 -23.47 14.92 11.23
N THR A 645 -22.24 15.03 10.73
CA THR A 645 -21.87 14.75 9.33
C THR A 645 -21.42 13.31 9.08
N GLU A 646 -21.15 12.55 10.14
CA GLU A 646 -20.68 11.15 10.07
C GLU A 646 -21.80 10.10 10.23
N LYS A 647 -23.04 10.48 9.96
CA LYS A 647 -24.17 9.55 10.13
C LYS A 647 -24.27 8.60 8.95
N ALA A 648 -24.12 7.31 9.22
CA ALA A 648 -24.24 6.25 8.23
C ALA A 648 -25.69 6.04 7.75
N ASP A 649 -26.69 6.52 8.49
CA ASP A 649 -28.13 6.30 8.19
C ASP A 649 -28.52 6.67 6.76
N ALA A 650 -27.87 7.69 6.17
CA ALA A 650 -28.12 8.12 4.79
C ALA A 650 -27.63 7.12 3.73
N PHE A 651 -26.75 6.20 4.12
CA PHE A 651 -26.08 5.23 3.24
C PHE A 651 -26.46 3.77 3.57
N LEU A 652 -27.29 3.53 4.60
CA LEU A 652 -27.76 2.19 4.95
C LEU A 652 -28.69 1.64 3.83
N LYS A 653 -28.42 0.39 3.44
CA LYS A 653 -29.17 -0.33 2.40
C LYS A 653 -29.87 -1.58 2.93
#